data_186017dafa0c4c7a6d922dc8519d1739
#
_entry.id   186017dafa0c4c7a6d922dc8519d1739
#
_cell.length_a   1.000
_cell.length_b   1.000
_cell.length_c   1.000
_cell.angle_alpha   90.00
_cell.angle_beta   90.00
_cell.angle_gamma   90.00
#
_symmetry.space_group_name_H-M   'P 1'
#
loop_
_entity.id
_entity.type
_entity.pdbx_description
1 polymer ?
#
loop_
_entity_poly.entity_id
_entity_poly.type
_entity_poly.pdbx_seq_one_letter_code
_entity_poly.pdbx_strand_id
1 'polypeptide(L)'
;MAKNICITRIENLLKKSSIKTIKKEEIMNTIKTVMAEKKLSSINEVDVDAVAKDVTSQMKLQKQKDKINAIKDEIIVRKYQERILTNFDGNEFEGLASIMVGSNDQITGARDSVSVAQTSAIANLFTEANQAFKKEGVFLLFKDMDEKTQRIVNRTVEELAAEPTLTEQRLGQKPRVTEKNPEIIKVAKVMHEFSENLRQTLNAKGANIPKMWGWVVKHSNDMFEVRSAANRLGLKLDDIKVDPNLKGTDINYNKNFTAWKNFAMQGLDGDRTFANADDIDSFMLNVYNTLVGNKIQMAEGASSIYGSRNYAKGAGAKRILHYKTADDWFNYHLKFGTGTLQEAFYSGIMTAGRNIGMIDKLGSRPIDNFEKIRLGVQKVLIEKGRNTQAISSFQPFKKWMNVIDGSIYTVDNFALARFGAIGRGIGNVSKLGGAAVSATSDLAIYGSEMKHQGDVFLGSMADAMAALARIRQTPEFKDIAEGLGFMMDGIITDTASRNQVGDNMSKGMTDIQRTFFKLNLLTWWTNTLKENAMLGMANYYAKQKNLKLNELNKPLQNLFNVYNIDSVKWDVIRKQAMTKASDGREFINISQLDNISDLDMQKILGRSDLSKSELQIQKTNFKYSVSGILIDRSIHAVIQPDARVKGVMTQGLLKGTGMGEAIGFLGQFKGFPMALVNMVGGREMGFIKKGPNQDIGRGIRGMGATFVTLVMMGYVAMSLKDLLKGKEPRDPRLKSTWFAAAAQGGGLGIYGDVLFREQRDSGSIVSGIVGPGATTIADVLLAINYGIRGEGGKAGKAAYRAVSQNIPFANLFYIKTAFDYIIGYQIMETMSPGVLKRVERRMKKDYNQEYLFTKPSITNKGF
;
A
#
# COMPACT_ATOMS: atom_id res chain seq x y z
N MET A 1 -15.79 23.97 -32.78
CA MET A 1 -17.03 23.57 -32.08
C MET A 1 -17.85 24.80 -31.73
N ALA A 2 -19.11 24.84 -32.11
CA ALA A 2 -19.99 25.96 -31.73
C ALA A 2 -20.16 25.92 -30.21
N LYS A 3 -19.70 26.94 -29.49
CA LYS A 3 -20.00 27.10 -28.05
C LYS A 3 -21.53 27.00 -27.89
N ASN A 4 -21.99 26.12 -27.05
CA ASN A 4 -23.42 25.96 -26.79
C ASN A 4 -23.98 27.32 -26.35
N ILE A 5 -24.86 27.92 -27.21
CA ILE A 5 -25.39 29.27 -27.06
C ILE A 5 -26.01 29.49 -25.67
N CYS A 6 -26.61 28.46 -25.07
CA CYS A 6 -27.19 28.53 -23.75
C CYS A 6 -26.13 28.66 -22.65
N ILE A 7 -25.01 27.92 -22.71
CA ILE A 7 -23.90 28.04 -21.75
C ILE A 7 -23.32 29.42 -21.78
N THR A 8 -23.07 29.96 -22.99
CA THR A 8 -22.56 31.33 -23.17
C THR A 8 -23.52 32.38 -22.59
N ARG A 9 -24.85 32.18 -22.75
CA ARG A 9 -25.87 33.06 -22.17
C ARG A 9 -25.88 33.02 -20.65
N ILE A 10 -25.75 31.83 -20.04
CA ILE A 10 -25.66 31.66 -18.58
C ILE A 10 -24.35 32.27 -18.06
N GLU A 11 -23.23 32.08 -18.75
CA GLU A 11 -21.96 32.72 -18.40
C GLU A 11 -22.08 34.24 -18.38
N ASN A 12 -22.72 34.80 -19.39
CA ASN A 12 -22.95 36.26 -19.50
C ASN A 12 -23.90 36.78 -18.39
N LEU A 13 -24.94 36.02 -18.03
CA LEU A 13 -25.84 36.35 -16.93
C LEU A 13 -25.10 36.28 -15.57
N LEU A 14 -24.26 35.26 -15.35
CA LEU A 14 -23.44 35.14 -14.15
C LEU A 14 -22.39 36.23 -14.06
N LYS A 15 -21.75 36.62 -15.19
CA LYS A 15 -20.82 37.76 -15.24
C LYS A 15 -21.49 39.06 -14.79
N LYS A 16 -22.73 39.31 -15.20
CA LYS A 16 -23.52 40.52 -14.86
C LYS A 16 -24.13 40.46 -13.44
N SER A 17 -24.12 39.31 -12.77
CA SER A 17 -24.71 39.18 -11.44
C SER A 17 -23.79 39.67 -10.33
N SER A 18 -24.35 40.03 -9.17
CA SER A 18 -23.60 40.44 -7.97
C SER A 18 -22.95 39.27 -7.18
N ILE A 19 -23.01 38.07 -7.74
CA ILE A 19 -22.45 36.86 -7.12
C ILE A 19 -20.93 36.93 -7.15
N LYS A 20 -20.24 36.52 -6.05
CA LYS A 20 -18.77 36.46 -5.99
C LYS A 20 -18.21 35.52 -7.06
N THR A 21 -17.07 35.84 -7.66
CA THR A 21 -16.45 35.12 -8.79
C THR A 21 -16.29 33.60 -8.51
N ILE A 22 -15.81 33.23 -7.32
CA ILE A 22 -15.67 31.81 -6.91
C ILE A 22 -17.01 31.07 -6.99
N LYS A 23 -18.13 31.69 -6.59
CA LYS A 23 -19.45 31.07 -6.67
C LYS A 23 -19.96 30.97 -8.09
N LYS A 24 -19.59 31.92 -8.97
CA LYS A 24 -19.95 31.87 -10.40
C LYS A 24 -19.30 30.68 -11.08
N GLU A 25 -18.03 30.42 -10.79
CA GLU A 25 -17.30 29.25 -11.29
C GLU A 25 -17.90 27.93 -10.77
N GLU A 26 -18.25 27.88 -9.49
CA GLU A 26 -18.89 26.70 -8.87
C GLU A 26 -20.25 26.39 -9.54
N ILE A 27 -21.06 27.42 -9.79
CA ILE A 27 -22.34 27.28 -10.51
C ILE A 27 -22.11 26.78 -11.94
N MET A 28 -21.18 27.37 -12.67
CA MET A 28 -20.88 26.94 -14.04
C MET A 28 -20.36 25.52 -14.11
N ASN A 29 -19.47 25.15 -13.22
CA ASN A 29 -18.95 23.78 -13.16
C ASN A 29 -20.04 22.76 -12.81
N THR A 30 -20.98 23.10 -11.92
CA THR A 30 -22.12 22.24 -11.57
C THR A 30 -23.06 22.08 -12.78
N ILE A 31 -23.36 23.18 -13.51
CA ILE A 31 -24.17 23.12 -14.73
C ILE A 31 -23.51 22.22 -15.78
N LYS A 32 -22.23 22.45 -16.08
CA LYS A 32 -21.48 21.65 -17.06
C LYS A 32 -21.44 20.17 -16.64
N THR A 33 -21.32 19.88 -15.35
CA THR A 33 -21.33 18.50 -14.80
C THR A 33 -22.69 17.84 -15.01
N VAL A 34 -23.78 18.52 -14.66
CA VAL A 34 -25.14 17.98 -14.85
C VAL A 34 -25.45 17.73 -16.32
N MET A 35 -25.02 18.64 -17.20
CA MET A 35 -25.18 18.46 -18.64
C MET A 35 -24.38 17.27 -19.17
N ALA A 36 -23.13 17.11 -18.73
CA ALA A 36 -22.29 15.99 -19.12
C ALA A 36 -22.84 14.64 -18.59
N GLU A 37 -23.36 14.62 -17.37
CA GLU A 37 -24.01 13.45 -16.78
C GLU A 37 -25.27 13.03 -17.55
N LYS A 38 -26.05 14.00 -18.02
CA LYS A 38 -27.27 13.77 -18.80
C LYS A 38 -27.03 13.60 -20.32
N LYS A 39 -25.77 13.59 -20.77
CA LYS A 39 -25.38 13.53 -22.20
C LYS A 39 -26.07 14.58 -23.05
N LEU A 40 -26.33 15.75 -22.48
CA LEU A 40 -26.99 16.86 -23.19
C LEU A 40 -25.99 17.62 -24.02
N SER A 41 -26.15 17.60 -25.33
CA SER A 41 -25.34 18.39 -26.28
C SER A 41 -25.90 19.81 -26.47
N SER A 42 -27.21 19.98 -26.25
CA SER A 42 -27.91 21.28 -26.27
C SER A 42 -29.05 21.27 -25.25
N ILE A 43 -29.35 22.42 -24.66
CA ILE A 43 -30.46 22.58 -23.75
C ILE A 43 -31.58 23.24 -24.52
N ASN A 44 -32.71 22.52 -24.66
CA ASN A 44 -33.95 23.09 -25.14
C ASN A 44 -34.64 23.85 -23.99
N GLU A 45 -35.62 24.72 -24.28
CA GLU A 45 -36.33 25.47 -23.23
C GLU A 45 -36.97 24.61 -22.17
N VAL A 46 -37.47 23.42 -22.52
CA VAL A 46 -38.05 22.43 -21.59
C VAL A 46 -36.98 21.79 -20.71
N ASP A 47 -35.75 21.61 -21.20
CA ASP A 47 -34.61 20.99 -20.48
C ASP A 47 -33.96 21.98 -19.51
N VAL A 48 -34.03 23.28 -19.77
CA VAL A 48 -33.44 24.35 -18.94
C VAL A 48 -33.98 24.31 -17.51
N ASP A 49 -35.30 24.21 -17.35
CA ASP A 49 -35.95 24.21 -16.05
C ASP A 49 -35.60 22.91 -15.28
N ALA A 50 -35.57 21.77 -15.95
CA ALA A 50 -35.16 20.50 -15.36
C ALA A 50 -33.67 20.52 -14.90
N VAL A 51 -32.78 21.03 -15.75
CA VAL A 51 -31.37 21.20 -15.43
C VAL A 51 -31.20 22.25 -14.32
N ALA A 52 -31.88 23.37 -14.36
CA ALA A 52 -31.82 24.41 -13.33
C ALA A 52 -32.32 23.88 -11.97
N LYS A 53 -33.38 23.06 -11.96
CA LYS A 53 -33.92 22.42 -10.75
C LYS A 53 -32.90 21.43 -10.18
N ASP A 54 -32.27 20.59 -11.00
CA ASP A 54 -31.26 19.63 -10.57
C ASP A 54 -30.01 20.33 -10.06
N VAL A 55 -29.50 21.36 -10.76
CA VAL A 55 -28.38 22.19 -10.33
C VAL A 55 -28.67 22.83 -8.97
N THR A 56 -29.86 23.43 -8.81
CA THR A 56 -30.26 24.08 -7.56
C THR A 56 -30.36 23.05 -6.42
N SER A 57 -30.91 21.88 -6.71
CA SER A 57 -31.03 20.78 -5.74
C SER A 57 -29.66 20.25 -5.32
N GLN A 58 -28.76 20.02 -6.28
CA GLN A 58 -27.39 19.59 -6.00
C GLN A 58 -26.60 20.63 -5.20
N MET A 59 -26.74 21.91 -5.53
CA MET A 59 -26.08 23.00 -4.80
C MET A 59 -26.60 23.13 -3.36
N LYS A 60 -27.90 23.01 -3.14
CA LYS A 60 -28.50 23.01 -1.77
C LYS A 60 -27.98 21.84 -0.97
N LEU A 61 -27.99 20.63 -1.54
CA LEU A 61 -27.49 19.42 -0.89
C LEU A 61 -26.02 19.55 -0.57
N GLN A 62 -25.20 20.07 -1.52
CA GLN A 62 -23.78 20.27 -1.30
C GLN A 62 -23.51 21.27 -0.16
N LYS A 63 -24.24 22.39 -0.11
CA LYS A 63 -24.12 23.37 0.96
C LYS A 63 -24.47 22.81 2.33
N GLN A 64 -25.47 21.94 2.41
CA GLN A 64 -25.83 21.23 3.65
C GLN A 64 -24.71 20.25 4.06
N LYS A 65 -24.18 19.46 3.13
CA LYS A 65 -23.05 18.57 3.37
C LYS A 65 -21.80 19.32 3.83
N ASP A 66 -21.48 20.45 3.22
CA ASP A 66 -20.33 21.28 3.59
C ASP A 66 -20.46 21.79 5.04
N LYS A 67 -21.68 22.19 5.48
CA LYS A 67 -21.93 22.59 6.86
C LYS A 67 -21.76 21.42 7.82
N ILE A 68 -22.32 20.25 7.51
CA ILE A 68 -22.18 19.03 8.32
C ILE A 68 -20.71 18.63 8.43
N ASN A 69 -19.99 18.66 7.33
CA ASN A 69 -18.56 18.34 7.30
C ASN A 69 -17.76 19.33 8.17
N ALA A 70 -18.06 20.62 8.10
CA ALA A 70 -17.39 21.62 8.94
C ALA A 70 -17.62 21.38 10.45
N ILE A 71 -18.83 20.96 10.86
CA ILE A 71 -19.11 20.59 12.25
C ILE A 71 -18.34 19.32 12.64
N LYS A 72 -18.35 18.29 11.78
CA LYS A 72 -17.59 17.06 12.01
C LYS A 72 -16.09 17.33 12.14
N ASP A 73 -15.54 18.17 11.26
CA ASP A 73 -14.14 18.57 11.29
C ASP A 73 -13.78 19.26 12.63
N GLU A 74 -14.62 20.15 13.12
CA GLU A 74 -14.39 20.82 14.40
C GLU A 74 -14.42 19.85 15.58
N ILE A 75 -15.36 18.89 15.59
CA ILE A 75 -15.43 17.84 16.62
C ILE A 75 -14.14 17.00 16.60
N ILE A 76 -13.68 16.59 15.42
CA ILE A 76 -12.44 15.82 15.25
C ILE A 76 -11.23 16.61 15.79
N VAL A 77 -11.13 17.89 15.44
CA VAL A 77 -10.03 18.76 15.90
C VAL A 77 -10.01 18.83 17.42
N ARG A 78 -11.13 19.13 18.08
CA ARG A 78 -11.23 19.21 19.54
C ARG A 78 -10.90 17.87 20.21
N LYS A 79 -11.45 16.77 19.72
CA LYS A 79 -11.19 15.43 20.27
C LYS A 79 -9.69 15.11 20.26
N TYR A 80 -8.98 15.42 19.17
CA TYR A 80 -7.55 15.13 19.08
C TYR A 80 -6.71 16.11 19.92
N GLN A 81 -7.09 17.38 20.01
CA GLN A 81 -6.43 18.33 20.90
C GLN A 81 -6.52 17.87 22.37
N GLU A 82 -7.71 17.50 22.82
CA GLU A 82 -7.94 16.96 24.16
C GLU A 82 -7.14 15.67 24.39
N ARG A 83 -7.19 14.72 23.45
CA ARG A 83 -6.43 13.47 23.55
C ARG A 83 -4.94 13.71 23.71
N ILE A 84 -4.36 14.63 22.94
CA ILE A 84 -2.93 14.93 23.00
C ILE A 84 -2.58 15.58 24.33
N LEU A 85 -3.32 16.58 24.74
CA LEU A 85 -3.07 17.32 25.98
C LEU A 85 -3.26 16.47 27.24
N THR A 86 -4.12 15.43 27.17
CA THR A 86 -4.41 14.55 28.31
C THR A 86 -3.53 13.31 28.32
N ASN A 87 -3.44 12.60 27.16
CA ASN A 87 -2.82 11.28 27.10
C ASN A 87 -1.34 11.36 26.71
N PHE A 88 -0.89 12.42 26.05
CA PHE A 88 0.49 12.58 25.58
C PHE A 88 1.17 13.80 26.24
N ASP A 89 0.80 14.14 27.46
CA ASP A 89 1.40 15.24 28.20
C ASP A 89 2.90 15.01 28.38
N GLY A 90 3.71 15.98 27.93
CA GLY A 90 5.18 15.85 27.86
C GLY A 90 5.72 15.13 26.62
N ASN A 91 4.85 14.60 25.75
CA ASN A 91 5.24 13.90 24.52
C ASN A 91 4.31 14.28 23.35
N GLU A 92 3.94 15.54 23.24
CA GLU A 92 2.92 16.05 22.32
C GLU A 92 3.32 15.88 20.86
N PHE A 93 4.63 15.89 20.56
CA PHE A 93 5.12 15.56 19.22
C PHE A 93 4.69 14.14 18.80
N GLU A 94 4.89 13.16 19.69
CA GLU A 94 4.47 11.79 19.45
C GLU A 94 2.95 11.68 19.41
N GLY A 95 2.23 12.42 20.23
CA GLY A 95 0.78 12.54 20.20
C GLY A 95 0.26 13.01 18.85
N LEU A 96 0.87 14.05 18.26
CA LEU A 96 0.55 14.53 16.92
C LEU A 96 0.91 13.51 15.84
N ALA A 97 2.10 12.90 15.89
CA ALA A 97 2.52 11.87 14.95
C ALA A 97 1.59 10.65 15.00
N SER A 98 1.12 10.28 16.20
CA SER A 98 0.22 9.13 16.42
C SER A 98 -1.10 9.25 15.67
N ILE A 99 -1.58 10.46 15.41
CA ILE A 99 -2.81 10.65 14.61
C ILE A 99 -2.64 10.07 13.20
N MET A 100 -1.48 10.27 12.60
CA MET A 100 -1.19 9.81 11.24
C MET A 100 -0.78 8.34 11.19
N VAL A 101 0.21 7.95 12.00
CA VAL A 101 0.92 6.67 11.83
C VAL A 101 0.89 5.77 13.08
N GLY A 102 0.08 6.10 14.08
CA GLY A 102 0.04 5.40 15.35
C GLY A 102 1.31 5.57 16.17
N SER A 103 1.28 5.23 17.45
CA SER A 103 2.44 5.16 18.32
C SER A 103 2.52 3.78 18.98
N ASN A 104 3.73 3.33 19.30
CA ASN A 104 3.96 2.14 20.09
C ASN A 104 3.96 2.41 21.61
N ASP A 105 3.73 3.65 22.03
CA ASP A 105 3.55 4.00 23.43
C ASP A 105 2.30 3.30 23.99
N GLN A 106 2.38 2.84 25.23
CA GLN A 106 1.29 2.12 25.91
C GLN A 106 0.24 3.11 26.46
N ILE A 107 -0.18 4.06 25.64
CA ILE A 107 -1.11 5.13 25.97
C ILE A 107 -2.46 4.88 25.29
N THR A 108 -3.55 5.17 25.99
CA THR A 108 -4.91 4.98 25.44
C THR A 108 -5.08 5.68 24.09
N GLY A 109 -5.51 4.92 23.09
CA GLY A 109 -5.69 5.41 21.74
C GLY A 109 -4.42 5.64 20.93
N ALA A 110 -3.23 5.19 21.40
CA ALA A 110 -1.96 5.42 20.71
C ALA A 110 -1.90 4.79 19.30
N ARG A 111 -2.66 3.72 19.06
CA ARG A 111 -2.75 3.06 17.74
C ARG A 111 -3.95 3.51 16.91
N ASP A 112 -4.85 4.31 17.45
CA ASP A 112 -5.99 4.87 16.71
C ASP A 112 -5.53 5.96 15.74
N SER A 113 -5.17 5.57 14.51
CA SER A 113 -4.48 6.40 13.52
C SER A 113 -5.06 6.26 12.11
N VAL A 114 -4.72 7.23 11.25
CA VAL A 114 -5.07 7.19 9.82
C VAL A 114 -4.51 5.93 9.16
N SER A 115 -3.25 5.59 9.41
CA SER A 115 -2.60 4.43 8.79
C SER A 115 -3.31 3.11 9.14
N VAL A 116 -3.67 2.90 10.41
CA VAL A 116 -4.42 1.71 10.85
C VAL A 116 -5.82 1.70 10.24
N ALA A 117 -6.51 2.86 10.22
CA ALA A 117 -7.83 2.98 9.61
C ALA A 117 -7.81 2.70 8.10
N GLN A 118 -6.79 3.18 7.38
CA GLN A 118 -6.61 2.91 5.96
C GLN A 118 -6.40 1.42 5.70
N THR A 119 -5.47 0.79 6.42
CA THR A 119 -5.16 -0.64 6.26
C THR A 119 -6.37 -1.50 6.57
N SER A 120 -7.10 -1.17 7.64
CA SER A 120 -8.34 -1.85 8.02
C SER A 120 -9.45 -1.67 6.97
N ALA A 121 -9.68 -0.44 6.50
CA ALA A 121 -10.70 -0.18 5.49
C ALA A 121 -10.40 -0.93 4.18
N ILE A 122 -9.15 -0.91 3.72
CA ILE A 122 -8.71 -1.65 2.53
C ILE A 122 -8.99 -3.15 2.72
N ALA A 123 -8.52 -3.75 3.82
CA ALA A 123 -8.67 -5.18 4.05
C ALA A 123 -10.15 -5.60 4.13
N ASN A 124 -10.98 -4.85 4.83
CA ASN A 124 -12.42 -5.16 4.92
C ASN A 124 -13.13 -5.02 3.57
N LEU A 125 -12.85 -3.97 2.81
CA LEU A 125 -13.44 -3.79 1.48
C LEU A 125 -13.04 -4.89 0.50
N PHE A 126 -11.80 -5.35 0.55
CA PHE A 126 -11.37 -6.52 -0.23
C PHE A 126 -12.09 -7.79 0.18
N THR A 127 -12.21 -8.03 1.49
CA THR A 127 -12.94 -9.18 2.03
C THR A 127 -14.40 -9.16 1.58
N GLU A 128 -15.08 -8.02 1.70
CA GLU A 128 -16.48 -7.84 1.28
C GLU A 128 -16.65 -8.07 -0.23
N ALA A 129 -15.73 -7.56 -1.05
CA ALA A 129 -15.75 -7.78 -2.50
C ALA A 129 -15.58 -9.27 -2.84
N ASN A 130 -14.60 -9.95 -2.24
CA ASN A 130 -14.36 -11.38 -2.47
C ASN A 130 -15.53 -12.23 -2.00
N GLN A 131 -16.10 -11.93 -0.84
CA GLN A 131 -17.30 -12.61 -0.33
C GLN A 131 -18.50 -12.42 -1.26
N ALA A 132 -18.68 -11.24 -1.86
CA ALA A 132 -19.73 -11.02 -2.85
C ALA A 132 -19.58 -11.92 -4.09
N PHE A 133 -18.35 -12.05 -4.64
CA PHE A 133 -18.10 -12.98 -5.75
C PHE A 133 -18.27 -14.44 -5.33
N LYS A 134 -17.83 -14.85 -4.13
CA LYS A 134 -18.01 -16.22 -3.61
C LYS A 134 -19.50 -16.57 -3.42
N LYS A 135 -20.27 -15.65 -2.88
CA LYS A 135 -21.71 -15.80 -2.66
C LYS A 135 -22.46 -16.06 -3.96
N GLU A 136 -22.08 -15.39 -5.05
CA GLU A 136 -22.65 -15.59 -6.38
C GLU A 136 -22.03 -16.82 -7.12
N GLY A 137 -21.04 -17.50 -6.54
CA GLY A 137 -20.39 -18.68 -7.10
C GLY A 137 -19.41 -18.37 -8.25
N VAL A 138 -19.03 -17.11 -8.47
CA VAL A 138 -18.25 -16.66 -9.63
C VAL A 138 -16.83 -16.16 -9.29
N PHE A 139 -16.35 -16.44 -8.09
CA PHE A 139 -15.03 -15.94 -7.65
C PHE A 139 -13.88 -16.49 -8.50
N LEU A 140 -13.90 -17.76 -8.86
CA LEU A 140 -12.85 -18.36 -9.71
C LEU A 140 -12.87 -17.77 -11.11
N LEU A 141 -14.06 -17.60 -11.72
CA LEU A 141 -14.20 -16.96 -13.02
C LEU A 141 -13.65 -15.53 -12.97
N PHE A 142 -14.03 -14.75 -11.96
CA PHE A 142 -13.53 -13.38 -11.80
C PHE A 142 -12.00 -13.34 -11.68
N LYS A 143 -11.41 -14.28 -10.93
CA LYS A 143 -9.97 -14.34 -10.71
C LYS A 143 -9.18 -14.63 -11.98
N ASP A 144 -9.65 -15.57 -12.78
CA ASP A 144 -8.90 -16.15 -13.90
C ASP A 144 -9.46 -15.73 -15.29
N MET A 145 -10.14 -14.57 -15.37
CA MET A 145 -10.66 -14.05 -16.64
C MET A 145 -9.54 -13.82 -17.67
N ASP A 146 -9.70 -14.41 -18.85
CA ASP A 146 -8.90 -14.06 -20.02
C ASP A 146 -9.28 -12.67 -20.59
N GLU A 147 -8.52 -12.17 -21.54
CA GLU A 147 -8.74 -10.83 -22.14
C GLU A 147 -10.14 -10.72 -22.78
N LYS A 148 -10.60 -11.77 -23.45
CA LYS A 148 -11.92 -11.79 -24.09
C LYS A 148 -13.04 -11.68 -23.03
N THR A 149 -12.95 -12.44 -21.96
CA THR A 149 -13.91 -12.43 -20.86
C THR A 149 -13.90 -11.08 -20.15
N GLN A 150 -12.71 -10.50 -19.88
CA GLN A 150 -12.59 -9.15 -19.29
C GLN A 150 -13.30 -8.09 -20.13
N ARG A 151 -13.18 -8.15 -21.47
CA ARG A 151 -13.86 -7.23 -22.38
C ARG A 151 -15.37 -7.35 -22.28
N ILE A 152 -15.89 -8.58 -22.27
CA ILE A 152 -17.35 -8.83 -22.18
C ILE A 152 -17.88 -8.37 -20.83
N VAL A 153 -17.19 -8.72 -19.73
CA VAL A 153 -17.56 -8.26 -18.37
C VAL A 153 -17.60 -6.73 -18.30
N ASN A 154 -16.59 -6.06 -18.84
CA ASN A 154 -16.55 -4.58 -18.81
C ASN A 154 -17.69 -3.94 -19.58
N ARG A 155 -18.06 -4.50 -20.75
CA ARG A 155 -19.24 -4.06 -21.52
C ARG A 155 -20.54 -4.30 -20.74
N THR A 156 -20.67 -5.46 -20.12
CA THR A 156 -21.85 -5.79 -19.29
C THR A 156 -21.96 -4.87 -18.07
N VAL A 157 -20.83 -4.45 -17.46
CA VAL A 157 -20.80 -3.45 -16.39
C VAL A 157 -21.33 -2.10 -16.90
N GLU A 158 -20.91 -1.66 -18.10
CA GLU A 158 -21.43 -0.43 -18.71
C GLU A 158 -22.94 -0.50 -18.95
N GLU A 159 -23.44 -1.62 -19.50
CA GLU A 159 -24.87 -1.86 -19.73
C GLU A 159 -25.66 -1.81 -18.42
N LEU A 160 -25.18 -2.45 -17.35
CA LEU A 160 -25.80 -2.40 -16.01
C LEU A 160 -25.79 -1.00 -15.42
N ALA A 161 -24.79 -0.19 -15.76
CA ALA A 161 -24.67 1.19 -15.33
C ALA A 161 -25.36 2.20 -16.26
N ALA A 162 -25.96 1.75 -17.35
CA ALA A 162 -26.64 2.63 -18.30
C ALA A 162 -27.82 3.37 -17.65
N GLU A 163 -28.10 4.58 -18.14
CA GLU A 163 -29.27 5.32 -17.74
C GLU A 163 -30.51 4.62 -18.30
N PRO A 164 -31.50 4.23 -17.43
CA PRO A 164 -32.73 3.63 -17.92
C PRO A 164 -33.48 4.59 -18.85
N THR A 165 -34.01 4.08 -19.93
CA THR A 165 -34.88 4.88 -20.81
C THR A 165 -36.14 5.31 -20.08
N LEU A 166 -36.81 6.36 -20.54
CA LEU A 166 -38.07 6.82 -19.95
C LEU A 166 -39.11 5.71 -19.88
N THR A 167 -39.13 4.82 -20.87
CA THR A 167 -40.03 3.67 -20.91
C THR A 167 -39.67 2.64 -19.85
N GLU A 168 -38.38 2.30 -19.72
CA GLU A 168 -37.89 1.40 -18.65
C GLU A 168 -38.13 1.95 -17.25
N GLN A 169 -37.94 3.28 -17.07
CA GLN A 169 -38.26 3.94 -15.80
C GLN A 169 -39.75 3.86 -15.46
N ARG A 170 -40.65 4.09 -16.43
CA ARG A 170 -42.10 4.00 -16.25
C ARG A 170 -42.56 2.58 -15.95
N LEU A 171 -41.90 1.58 -16.53
CA LEU A 171 -42.23 0.17 -16.36
C LEU A 171 -41.49 -0.46 -15.18
N GLY A 172 -40.63 0.27 -14.46
CA GLY A 172 -39.75 -0.25 -13.40
C GLY A 172 -38.74 -1.31 -13.90
N GLN A 173 -38.45 -1.28 -15.21
CA GLN A 173 -37.54 -2.23 -15.83
C GLN A 173 -36.08 -1.78 -15.63
N LYS A 174 -35.18 -2.77 -15.52
CA LYS A 174 -33.74 -2.52 -15.48
C LYS A 174 -33.17 -2.32 -16.90
N PRO A 175 -32.04 -1.64 -17.05
CA PRO A 175 -31.36 -1.53 -18.33
C PRO A 175 -31.14 -2.89 -18.97
N ARG A 176 -31.29 -2.97 -20.29
CA ARG A 176 -31.16 -4.22 -21.03
C ARG A 176 -29.68 -4.64 -21.09
N VAL A 177 -29.40 -5.86 -20.62
CA VAL A 177 -28.11 -6.52 -20.76
C VAL A 177 -28.12 -7.40 -22.00
N THR A 178 -27.12 -7.25 -22.86
CA THR A 178 -27.00 -8.01 -24.13
C THR A 178 -26.31 -9.36 -23.94
N GLU A 179 -25.46 -9.49 -22.90
CA GLU A 179 -24.78 -10.75 -22.57
C GLU A 179 -25.78 -11.82 -22.14
N LYS A 180 -25.53 -13.07 -22.56
CA LYS A 180 -26.39 -14.22 -22.26
C LYS A 180 -25.79 -15.19 -21.23
N ASN A 181 -24.47 -15.18 -21.05
CA ASN A 181 -23.81 -16.04 -20.07
C ASN A 181 -24.12 -15.56 -18.64
N PRO A 182 -24.85 -16.36 -17.84
CA PRO A 182 -25.27 -15.93 -16.50
C PRO A 182 -24.10 -15.72 -15.54
N GLU A 183 -22.98 -16.44 -15.69
CA GLU A 183 -21.81 -16.26 -14.83
C GLU A 183 -21.11 -14.93 -15.11
N ILE A 184 -20.99 -14.55 -16.38
CA ILE A 184 -20.44 -13.23 -16.77
C ILE A 184 -21.31 -12.10 -16.25
N ILE A 185 -22.65 -12.24 -16.38
CA ILE A 185 -23.61 -11.28 -15.87
C ILE A 185 -23.48 -11.14 -14.35
N LYS A 186 -23.32 -12.24 -13.61
CA LYS A 186 -23.09 -12.21 -12.16
C LYS A 186 -21.80 -11.51 -11.79
N VAL A 187 -20.68 -11.78 -12.47
CA VAL A 187 -19.42 -11.06 -12.25
C VAL A 187 -19.60 -9.56 -12.44
N ALA A 188 -20.18 -9.15 -13.57
CA ALA A 188 -20.42 -7.74 -13.88
C ALA A 188 -21.34 -7.06 -12.86
N LYS A 189 -22.40 -7.76 -12.42
CA LYS A 189 -23.34 -7.29 -11.41
C LYS A 189 -22.65 -7.05 -10.06
N VAL A 190 -21.82 -7.99 -9.59
CA VAL A 190 -21.07 -7.82 -8.34
C VAL A 190 -20.13 -6.61 -8.45
N MET A 191 -19.39 -6.47 -9.55
CA MET A 191 -18.50 -5.32 -9.76
C MET A 191 -19.27 -3.99 -9.74
N HIS A 192 -20.41 -3.92 -10.43
CA HIS A 192 -21.25 -2.72 -10.50
C HIS A 192 -21.84 -2.36 -9.13
N GLU A 193 -22.53 -3.31 -8.48
CA GLU A 193 -23.21 -3.10 -7.20
C GLU A 193 -22.20 -2.75 -6.09
N PHE A 194 -21.07 -3.43 -6.04
CA PHE A 194 -20.01 -3.14 -5.07
C PHE A 194 -19.45 -1.73 -5.26
N SER A 195 -19.19 -1.33 -6.50
CA SER A 195 -18.67 0.02 -6.80
C SER A 195 -19.69 1.11 -6.46
N GLU A 196 -20.98 0.88 -6.69
CA GLU A 196 -22.04 1.82 -6.30
C GLU A 196 -22.18 1.92 -4.77
N ASN A 197 -22.13 0.80 -4.06
CA ASN A 197 -22.13 0.79 -2.60
C ASN A 197 -20.92 1.53 -2.03
N LEU A 198 -19.75 1.36 -2.65
CA LEU A 198 -18.53 2.06 -2.26
C LEU A 198 -18.66 3.58 -2.47
N ARG A 199 -19.24 4.01 -3.61
CA ARG A 199 -19.56 5.42 -3.88
C ARG A 199 -20.50 5.99 -2.82
N GLN A 200 -21.55 5.26 -2.45
CA GLN A 200 -22.51 5.68 -1.42
C GLN A 200 -21.84 5.76 -0.05
N THR A 201 -20.98 4.81 0.30
CA THR A 201 -20.20 4.81 1.55
C THR A 201 -19.29 6.04 1.64
N LEU A 202 -18.57 6.38 0.58
CA LEU A 202 -17.75 7.59 0.54
C LEU A 202 -18.60 8.85 0.67
N ASN A 203 -19.75 8.90 0.00
CA ASN A 203 -20.68 10.05 0.11
C ASN A 203 -21.25 10.20 1.52
N ALA A 204 -21.56 9.11 2.20
CA ALA A 204 -22.00 9.13 3.60
C ALA A 204 -20.92 9.67 4.55
N LYS A 205 -19.64 9.47 4.20
CA LYS A 205 -18.49 10.01 4.96
C LYS A 205 -18.12 11.46 4.57
N GLY A 206 -18.87 12.07 3.69
CA GLY A 206 -18.72 13.50 3.33
C GLY A 206 -18.11 13.76 1.96
N ALA A 207 -17.84 12.73 1.16
CA ALA A 207 -17.54 12.92 -0.25
C ALA A 207 -18.76 13.44 -1.02
N ASN A 208 -18.54 13.95 -2.23
CA ASN A 208 -19.59 14.32 -3.15
C ASN A 208 -19.29 13.73 -4.53
N ILE A 209 -19.47 12.42 -4.64
CA ILE A 209 -19.23 11.67 -5.86
C ILE A 209 -20.58 11.50 -6.56
N PRO A 210 -20.81 12.18 -7.71
CA PRO A 210 -22.04 12.03 -8.46
C PRO A 210 -22.17 10.61 -9.01
N LYS A 211 -23.40 10.13 -9.22
CA LYS A 211 -23.65 8.90 -9.96
C LYS A 211 -23.27 9.13 -11.43
N MET A 212 -22.53 8.20 -11.99
CA MET A 212 -22.15 8.23 -13.41
C MET A 212 -22.90 7.11 -14.14
N TRP A 213 -23.73 7.50 -15.11
CA TRP A 213 -24.34 6.55 -16.02
C TRP A 213 -23.33 6.04 -17.04
N GLY A 214 -23.46 4.78 -17.47
CA GLY A 214 -22.46 4.13 -18.32
C GLY A 214 -21.09 4.04 -17.64
N TRP A 215 -21.08 3.80 -16.33
CA TRP A 215 -19.84 3.68 -15.56
C TRP A 215 -19.09 2.39 -15.94
N VAL A 216 -17.77 2.51 -16.08
CA VAL A 216 -16.84 1.39 -16.21
C VAL A 216 -15.77 1.51 -15.14
N VAL A 217 -15.03 0.43 -14.89
CA VAL A 217 -13.97 0.41 -13.87
C VAL A 217 -12.93 1.49 -14.17
N LYS A 218 -12.53 2.25 -13.14
CA LYS A 218 -11.43 3.21 -13.27
C LYS A 218 -10.11 2.45 -13.30
N HIS A 219 -9.28 2.70 -14.32
CA HIS A 219 -7.95 2.13 -14.47
C HIS A 219 -6.85 3.11 -14.08
N SER A 220 -5.67 2.57 -13.79
CA SER A 220 -4.44 3.35 -13.71
C SER A 220 -3.69 3.26 -15.03
N ASN A 221 -3.06 4.35 -15.45
CA ASN A 221 -2.23 4.36 -16.64
C ASN A 221 -0.81 3.90 -16.30
N ASP A 222 -0.22 3.15 -17.23
CA ASP A 222 1.21 2.86 -17.19
C ASP A 222 1.96 4.07 -17.75
N MET A 223 2.66 4.76 -16.87
CA MET A 223 3.43 5.95 -17.19
C MET A 223 4.48 5.68 -18.30
N PHE A 224 5.06 4.48 -18.33
CA PHE A 224 6.08 4.09 -19.29
C PHE A 224 5.49 3.89 -20.68
N GLU A 225 4.34 3.21 -20.75
CA GLU A 225 3.64 2.97 -22.00
C GLU A 225 3.08 4.27 -22.59
N VAL A 226 2.54 5.15 -21.76
CA VAL A 226 2.06 6.47 -22.19
C VAL A 226 3.23 7.32 -22.70
N ARG A 227 4.37 7.34 -21.99
CA ARG A 227 5.54 8.12 -22.38
C ARG A 227 6.22 7.60 -23.65
N SER A 228 6.10 6.33 -23.96
CA SER A 228 6.61 5.68 -25.17
C SER A 228 5.50 5.31 -26.15
N ALA A 229 4.48 6.13 -26.23
CA ALA A 229 3.26 5.83 -26.96
C ALA A 229 3.48 5.48 -28.44
N ALA A 230 4.42 6.13 -29.13
CA ALA A 230 4.74 5.80 -30.51
C ALA A 230 5.19 4.32 -30.63
N ASN A 231 6.13 3.91 -29.82
CA ASN A 231 6.61 2.51 -29.79
C ASN A 231 5.50 1.54 -29.41
N ARG A 232 4.71 1.88 -28.40
CA ARG A 232 3.58 1.04 -27.93
C ARG A 232 2.52 0.83 -29.00
N LEU A 233 2.33 1.80 -29.86
CA LEU A 233 1.39 1.76 -30.98
C LEU A 233 2.02 1.18 -32.28
N GLY A 234 3.31 0.86 -32.27
CA GLY A 234 4.04 0.35 -33.42
C GLY A 234 4.33 1.43 -34.49
N LEU A 235 4.35 2.71 -34.09
CA LEU A 235 4.62 3.84 -34.96
C LEU A 235 6.12 4.22 -34.95
N LYS A 236 6.67 4.54 -36.11
CA LYS A 236 8.01 5.11 -36.18
C LYS A 236 7.98 6.57 -35.80
N LEU A 237 8.88 6.99 -34.92
CA LEU A 237 8.95 8.39 -34.46
C LEU A 237 9.10 9.38 -35.61
N ASP A 238 9.82 9.01 -36.71
CA ASP A 238 10.04 9.88 -37.84
C ASP A 238 8.79 10.15 -38.68
N ASP A 239 7.81 9.25 -38.62
CA ASP A 239 6.55 9.40 -39.37
C ASP A 239 5.53 10.29 -38.62
N ILE A 240 5.83 10.68 -37.35
CA ILE A 240 4.92 11.47 -36.53
C ILE A 240 5.18 12.95 -36.73
N LYS A 241 4.20 13.65 -37.30
CA LYS A 241 4.20 15.10 -37.42
C LYS A 241 3.81 15.74 -36.09
N VAL A 242 4.64 16.62 -35.58
CA VAL A 242 4.39 17.37 -34.34
C VAL A 242 3.68 18.67 -34.68
N ASP A 243 2.74 19.07 -33.86
CA ASP A 243 2.10 20.39 -33.97
C ASP A 243 3.19 21.47 -33.75
N PRO A 244 3.36 22.40 -34.73
CA PRO A 244 4.35 23.50 -34.64
C PRO A 244 4.12 24.39 -33.40
N ASN A 245 2.90 24.45 -32.88
CA ASN A 245 2.53 25.25 -31.71
C ASN A 245 2.93 24.60 -30.38
N LEU A 246 3.32 23.31 -30.39
CA LEU A 246 3.83 22.63 -29.20
C LEU A 246 5.25 23.12 -28.90
N LYS A 247 5.33 24.16 -28.08
CA LYS A 247 6.60 24.69 -27.56
C LYS A 247 7.12 23.76 -26.50
N GLY A 248 8.03 22.89 -26.83
CA GLY A 248 8.71 21.98 -25.91
C GLY A 248 10.10 21.60 -26.43
N THR A 249 11.04 21.47 -25.53
CA THR A 249 12.47 21.26 -25.84
C THR A 249 12.81 19.85 -26.32
N ASP A 250 11.92 18.87 -26.08
CA ASP A 250 12.15 17.47 -26.45
C ASP A 250 11.19 17.04 -27.57
N ILE A 251 11.73 16.92 -28.78
CA ILE A 251 10.97 16.52 -29.96
C ILE A 251 10.38 15.10 -29.83
N ASN A 252 11.08 14.18 -29.16
CA ASN A 252 10.61 12.82 -28.95
C ASN A 252 9.45 12.79 -27.94
N TYR A 253 9.49 13.66 -26.94
CA TYR A 253 8.38 13.85 -26.00
C TYR A 253 7.13 14.31 -26.74
N ASN A 254 7.27 15.33 -27.60
CA ASN A 254 6.16 15.88 -28.37
C ASN A 254 5.61 14.87 -29.39
N LYS A 255 6.45 14.06 -30.02
CA LYS A 255 6.04 12.96 -30.92
C LYS A 255 5.24 11.89 -30.17
N ASN A 256 5.67 11.47 -28.98
CA ASN A 256 4.95 10.52 -28.15
C ASN A 256 3.62 11.11 -27.62
N PHE A 257 3.59 12.37 -27.24
CA PHE A 257 2.34 13.07 -26.90
C PHE A 257 1.37 13.04 -28.07
N THR A 258 1.83 13.38 -29.28
CA THR A 258 0.98 13.37 -30.47
C THR A 258 0.43 11.98 -30.78
N ALA A 259 1.27 10.94 -30.70
CA ALA A 259 0.85 9.55 -30.89
C ALA A 259 -0.22 9.15 -29.87
N TRP A 260 0.02 9.43 -28.59
CA TRP A 260 -0.92 9.14 -27.51
C TRP A 260 -2.24 9.91 -27.68
N LYS A 261 -2.17 11.22 -27.96
CA LYS A 261 -3.34 12.07 -28.16
C LYS A 261 -4.22 11.54 -29.29
N ASN A 262 -3.61 11.28 -30.45
CA ASN A 262 -4.34 10.81 -31.63
C ASN A 262 -5.04 9.46 -31.37
N PHE A 263 -4.39 8.54 -30.67
CA PHE A 263 -5.01 7.28 -30.27
C PHE A 263 -6.15 7.48 -29.26
N ALA A 264 -5.92 8.25 -28.20
CA ALA A 264 -6.92 8.50 -27.18
C ALA A 264 -8.16 9.18 -27.73
N MET A 265 -7.99 10.19 -28.61
CA MET A 265 -9.09 10.95 -29.23
C MET A 265 -10.06 10.07 -30.03
N GLN A 266 -9.63 8.94 -30.57
CA GLN A 266 -10.52 8.04 -31.33
C GLN A 266 -11.62 7.46 -30.45
N GLY A 267 -11.31 7.10 -29.22
CA GLY A 267 -12.25 6.47 -28.28
C GLY A 267 -12.90 7.45 -27.29
N LEU A 268 -12.47 8.72 -27.23
CA LEU A 268 -12.99 9.65 -26.24
C LEU A 268 -14.35 10.23 -26.66
N ASP A 269 -15.27 10.29 -25.69
CA ASP A 269 -16.48 11.11 -25.74
C ASP A 269 -16.09 12.58 -25.58
N GLY A 270 -16.10 13.31 -26.69
CA GLY A 270 -15.64 14.71 -26.72
C GLY A 270 -16.52 15.64 -25.88
N ASP A 271 -17.84 15.44 -25.89
CA ASP A 271 -18.78 16.30 -25.18
C ASP A 271 -18.59 16.18 -23.65
N ARG A 272 -18.34 14.98 -23.16
CA ARG A 272 -18.11 14.72 -21.72
C ARG A 272 -16.68 15.05 -21.30
N THR A 273 -15.69 14.72 -22.13
CA THR A 273 -14.27 14.92 -21.79
C THR A 273 -13.91 16.40 -21.81
N PHE A 274 -14.37 17.12 -22.81
CA PHE A 274 -13.98 18.52 -23.03
C PHE A 274 -15.03 19.55 -22.58
N ALA A 275 -16.02 19.13 -21.80
CA ALA A 275 -17.09 20.00 -21.30
C ALA A 275 -16.56 21.27 -20.59
N ASN A 276 -15.39 21.18 -19.97
CA ASN A 276 -14.75 22.26 -19.22
C ASN A 276 -13.40 22.71 -19.83
N ALA A 277 -13.09 22.29 -21.06
CA ALA A 277 -11.86 22.67 -21.75
C ALA A 277 -12.08 23.87 -22.65
N ASP A 278 -11.30 24.93 -22.43
CA ASP A 278 -11.29 26.10 -23.34
C ASP A 278 -10.53 25.79 -24.62
N ASP A 279 -9.45 25.03 -24.51
CA ASP A 279 -8.63 24.51 -25.61
C ASP A 279 -8.34 23.04 -25.43
N ILE A 280 -8.67 22.22 -26.44
CA ILE A 280 -8.55 20.76 -26.38
C ILE A 280 -7.07 20.32 -26.32
N ASP A 281 -6.21 21.00 -27.05
CA ASP A 281 -4.81 20.61 -27.15
C ASP A 281 -4.05 20.89 -25.84
N SER A 282 -4.27 22.04 -25.26
CA SER A 282 -3.76 22.38 -23.92
C SER A 282 -4.31 21.45 -22.86
N PHE A 283 -5.60 21.09 -22.93
CA PHE A 283 -6.20 20.13 -22.00
C PHE A 283 -5.54 18.75 -22.11
N MET A 284 -5.41 18.22 -23.34
CA MET A 284 -4.79 16.90 -23.57
C MET A 284 -3.32 16.90 -23.19
N LEU A 285 -2.59 17.99 -23.44
CA LEU A 285 -1.20 18.12 -23.01
C LEU A 285 -1.07 18.10 -21.46
N ASN A 286 -1.96 18.80 -20.77
CA ASN A 286 -1.99 18.78 -19.29
C ASN A 286 -2.32 17.38 -18.74
N VAL A 287 -3.25 16.67 -19.38
CA VAL A 287 -3.56 15.28 -19.02
C VAL A 287 -2.35 14.39 -19.26
N TYR A 288 -1.70 14.49 -20.43
CA TYR A 288 -0.49 13.72 -20.75
C TYR A 288 0.63 13.99 -19.74
N ASN A 289 0.92 15.26 -19.45
CA ASN A 289 1.91 15.65 -18.44
C ASN A 289 1.63 15.04 -17.07
N THR A 290 0.34 15.01 -16.69
CA THR A 290 -0.08 14.37 -15.44
C THR A 290 0.17 12.85 -15.46
N LEU A 291 -0.17 12.19 -16.58
CA LEU A 291 -0.01 10.74 -16.74
C LEU A 291 1.46 10.30 -16.76
N VAL A 292 2.33 11.10 -17.35
CA VAL A 292 3.79 10.79 -17.42
C VAL A 292 4.59 11.34 -16.23
N GLY A 293 3.93 11.93 -15.23
CA GLY A 293 4.58 12.40 -14.01
C GLY A 293 5.44 13.65 -14.18
N ASN A 294 5.19 14.47 -15.21
CA ASN A 294 5.94 15.70 -15.45
C ASN A 294 5.42 16.87 -14.61
N LYS A 295 5.97 17.03 -13.39
CA LYS A 295 5.52 18.04 -12.42
C LYS A 295 5.86 19.49 -12.76
N ILE A 296 6.89 19.72 -13.55
CA ILE A 296 7.34 21.09 -13.86
C ILE A 296 6.24 21.87 -14.61
N GLN A 297 5.45 21.19 -15.41
CA GLN A 297 4.32 21.77 -16.12
C GLN A 297 2.98 21.69 -15.36
N MET A 298 2.91 20.90 -14.27
CA MET A 298 1.73 20.85 -13.39
C MET A 298 1.56 22.12 -12.53
N ALA A 299 2.61 22.92 -12.34
CA ALA A 299 2.63 24.00 -11.36
C ALA A 299 1.70 25.18 -11.72
N GLU A 300 1.39 25.39 -12.97
CA GLU A 300 0.58 26.56 -13.41
C GLU A 300 -0.90 26.27 -13.68
N GLY A 301 -1.31 25.02 -13.90
CA GLY A 301 -2.70 24.69 -14.22
C GLY A 301 -3.32 23.56 -13.41
N ALA A 302 -2.54 22.58 -12.99
CA ALA A 302 -3.04 21.39 -12.31
C ALA A 302 -3.34 21.58 -10.82
N SER A 303 -2.87 22.66 -10.21
CA SER A 303 -3.28 23.04 -8.84
C SER A 303 -4.79 23.28 -8.73
N SER A 304 -5.46 23.62 -9.84
CA SER A 304 -6.92 23.75 -9.90
C SER A 304 -7.65 22.40 -9.99
N ILE A 305 -7.03 21.34 -10.54
CA ILE A 305 -7.62 20.00 -10.66
C ILE A 305 -7.47 19.24 -9.34
N TYR A 306 -6.35 19.39 -8.65
CA TYR A 306 -6.07 18.79 -7.34
C TYR A 306 -6.09 19.78 -6.17
N GLY A 307 -6.29 21.06 -6.45
CA GLY A 307 -6.24 22.19 -5.52
C GLY A 307 -7.41 22.29 -4.56
N SER A 308 -8.19 21.26 -4.38
CA SER A 308 -9.19 21.25 -3.33
C SER A 308 -8.50 20.94 -2.00
N ARG A 309 -8.38 21.96 -1.16
CA ARG A 309 -8.07 21.81 0.28
C ARG A 309 -9.07 20.87 0.98
N ASN A 310 -10.13 20.48 0.30
CA ASN A 310 -11.15 19.56 0.76
C ASN A 310 -10.94 18.17 0.16
N TYR A 311 -10.32 17.28 0.93
CA TYR A 311 -10.01 15.91 0.55
C TYR A 311 -11.25 15.07 0.24
N ALA A 312 -12.36 15.31 0.94
CA ALA A 312 -13.62 14.63 0.70
C ALA A 312 -14.21 14.95 -0.68
N LYS A 313 -14.05 16.20 -1.16
CA LYS A 313 -14.40 16.58 -2.55
C LYS A 313 -13.46 15.93 -3.57
N GLY A 314 -12.20 15.73 -3.21
CA GLY A 314 -11.18 15.07 -4.05
C GLY A 314 -11.25 13.54 -4.03
N ALA A 315 -11.91 12.92 -3.02
CA ALA A 315 -12.04 11.47 -2.90
C ALA A 315 -12.79 10.83 -4.08
N GLY A 316 -13.65 11.60 -4.75
CA GLY A 316 -14.25 11.26 -6.02
C GLY A 316 -13.46 11.88 -7.16
N ALA A 317 -12.17 11.55 -7.31
CA ALA A 317 -11.39 12.08 -8.43
C ALA A 317 -12.21 11.96 -9.72
N LYS A 318 -12.66 13.11 -10.26
CA LYS A 318 -13.47 13.16 -11.47
C LYS A 318 -12.73 12.39 -12.55
N ARG A 319 -13.44 11.51 -13.26
CA ARG A 319 -12.89 10.91 -14.45
C ARG A 319 -12.67 12.07 -15.44
N ILE A 320 -11.43 12.24 -15.86
CA ILE A 320 -11.05 13.32 -16.79
C ILE A 320 -11.29 12.88 -18.22
N LEU A 321 -10.89 11.63 -18.55
CA LEU A 321 -11.10 11.04 -19.85
C LEU A 321 -12.38 10.17 -19.82
N HIS A 322 -13.37 10.56 -20.59
CA HIS A 322 -14.62 9.80 -20.78
C HIS A 322 -14.57 9.12 -22.14
N TYR A 323 -14.85 7.83 -22.19
CA TYR A 323 -14.86 7.03 -23.40
C TYR A 323 -16.28 6.91 -23.95
N LYS A 324 -16.41 6.75 -25.25
CA LYS A 324 -17.70 6.56 -25.92
C LYS A 324 -18.37 5.27 -25.48
N THR A 325 -17.59 4.19 -25.41
CA THR A 325 -18.05 2.85 -25.04
C THR A 325 -17.05 2.16 -24.10
N ALA A 326 -17.49 1.08 -23.44
CA ALA A 326 -16.63 0.22 -22.64
C ALA A 326 -15.52 -0.42 -23.48
N ASP A 327 -15.79 -0.71 -24.76
CA ASP A 327 -14.78 -1.26 -25.67
C ASP A 327 -13.70 -0.24 -26.02
N ASP A 328 -14.06 1.01 -26.24
CA ASP A 328 -13.08 2.09 -26.47
C ASP A 328 -12.18 2.27 -25.25
N TRP A 329 -12.78 2.25 -24.04
CA TRP A 329 -12.02 2.26 -22.80
C TRP A 329 -11.09 1.03 -22.72
N PHE A 330 -11.58 -0.17 -23.04
CA PHE A 330 -10.80 -1.39 -22.94
C PHE A 330 -9.64 -1.42 -23.96
N ASN A 331 -9.85 -0.93 -25.17
CA ASN A 331 -8.81 -0.77 -26.18
C ASN A 331 -7.70 0.18 -25.69
N TYR A 332 -8.07 1.30 -25.08
CA TYR A 332 -7.12 2.21 -24.46
C TYR A 332 -6.38 1.54 -23.29
N HIS A 333 -7.10 0.82 -22.42
CA HIS A 333 -6.53 0.11 -21.29
C HIS A 333 -5.51 -0.96 -21.71
N LEU A 334 -5.76 -1.71 -22.76
CA LEU A 334 -4.81 -2.70 -23.29
C LEU A 334 -3.49 -2.07 -23.76
N LYS A 335 -3.52 -0.84 -24.23
CA LYS A 335 -2.32 -0.12 -24.70
C LYS A 335 -1.61 0.61 -23.57
N PHE A 336 -2.33 1.32 -22.74
CA PHE A 336 -1.80 2.30 -21.79
C PHE A 336 -2.20 2.05 -20.34
N GLY A 337 -2.99 1.03 -20.05
CA GLY A 337 -3.39 0.67 -18.69
C GLY A 337 -2.39 -0.23 -17.98
N THR A 338 -2.47 -0.24 -16.66
CA THR A 338 -1.73 -1.17 -15.81
C THR A 338 -2.58 -2.39 -15.50
N GLY A 339 -2.04 -3.58 -15.74
CA GLY A 339 -2.64 -4.82 -15.28
C GLY A 339 -3.95 -5.22 -15.98
N THR A 340 -4.74 -6.01 -15.29
CA THR A 340 -6.01 -6.58 -15.74
C THR A 340 -7.22 -5.76 -15.26
N LEU A 341 -8.41 -6.10 -15.73
CA LEU A 341 -9.67 -5.51 -15.24
C LEU A 341 -9.86 -5.77 -13.74
N GLN A 342 -9.48 -6.96 -13.26
CA GLN A 342 -9.52 -7.33 -11.85
C GLN A 342 -8.61 -6.43 -11.02
N GLU A 343 -7.38 -6.23 -11.49
CA GLU A 343 -6.41 -5.35 -10.82
C GLU A 343 -6.88 -3.89 -10.82
N ALA A 344 -7.52 -3.44 -11.89
CA ALA A 344 -8.12 -2.10 -11.95
C ALA A 344 -9.26 -1.96 -10.94
N PHE A 345 -10.12 -2.96 -10.80
CA PHE A 345 -11.20 -2.99 -9.82
C PHE A 345 -10.65 -2.92 -8.38
N TYR A 346 -9.66 -3.76 -8.05
CA TYR A 346 -9.03 -3.76 -6.74
C TYR A 346 -8.27 -2.46 -6.45
N SER A 347 -7.63 -1.86 -7.45
CA SER A 347 -6.98 -0.55 -7.30
C SER A 347 -7.98 0.55 -6.92
N GLY A 348 -9.20 0.49 -7.46
CA GLY A 348 -10.30 1.35 -7.05
C GLY A 348 -10.68 1.17 -5.58
N ILE A 349 -10.77 -0.06 -5.12
CA ILE A 349 -11.05 -0.42 -3.71
C ILE A 349 -9.95 0.11 -2.79
N MET A 350 -8.67 -0.06 -3.16
CA MET A 350 -7.56 0.47 -2.37
C MET A 350 -7.59 1.98 -2.23
N THR A 351 -7.87 2.68 -3.33
CA THR A 351 -7.98 4.14 -3.32
C THR A 351 -9.12 4.59 -2.41
N ALA A 352 -10.28 3.93 -2.50
CA ALA A 352 -11.41 4.21 -1.63
C ALA A 352 -11.11 3.93 -0.16
N GLY A 353 -10.48 2.81 0.17
CA GLY A 353 -10.09 2.48 1.54
C GLY A 353 -9.11 3.49 2.14
N ARG A 354 -8.15 3.99 1.37
CA ARG A 354 -7.28 5.10 1.79
C ARG A 354 -8.08 6.36 2.10
N ASN A 355 -8.99 6.74 1.21
CA ASN A 355 -9.83 7.92 1.40
C ASN A 355 -10.74 7.79 2.62
N ILE A 356 -11.32 6.61 2.84
CA ILE A 356 -12.13 6.31 4.02
C ILE A 356 -11.32 6.52 5.30
N GLY A 357 -10.14 5.90 5.41
CA GLY A 357 -9.31 6.03 6.60
C GLY A 357 -8.87 7.47 6.88
N MET A 358 -8.56 8.24 5.82
CA MET A 358 -8.19 9.65 5.93
C MET A 358 -9.37 10.50 6.43
N ILE A 359 -10.55 10.35 5.82
CA ILE A 359 -11.74 11.13 6.18
C ILE A 359 -12.24 10.76 7.59
N ASP A 360 -12.21 9.48 7.95
CA ASP A 360 -12.66 9.02 9.26
C ASP A 360 -11.85 9.59 10.42
N LYS A 361 -10.54 9.76 10.22
CA LYS A 361 -9.63 10.20 11.29
C LYS A 361 -9.35 11.69 11.27
N LEU A 362 -9.24 12.30 10.10
CA LEU A 362 -8.88 13.71 9.97
C LEU A 362 -9.99 14.59 9.36
N GLY A 363 -11.14 13.99 9.02
CA GLY A 363 -12.28 14.73 8.49
C GLY A 363 -12.13 15.10 7.01
N SER A 364 -12.96 16.06 6.57
CA SER A 364 -13.05 16.42 5.15
C SER A 364 -11.84 17.19 4.62
N ARG A 365 -11.05 17.80 5.51
CA ARG A 365 -9.85 18.61 5.21
C ARG A 365 -8.65 18.15 6.03
N PRO A 366 -8.07 16.98 5.74
CA PRO A 366 -7.09 16.35 6.60
C PRO A 366 -5.90 17.24 6.97
N ILE A 367 -5.32 17.93 6.00
CA ILE A 367 -4.14 18.80 6.22
C ILE A 367 -4.51 20.02 7.07
N ASP A 368 -5.61 20.71 6.70
CA ASP A 368 -6.06 21.89 7.44
C ASP A 368 -6.47 21.51 8.88
N ASN A 369 -7.14 20.37 9.07
CA ASN A 369 -7.57 19.89 10.37
C ASN A 369 -6.37 19.46 11.23
N PHE A 370 -5.38 18.79 10.65
CA PHE A 370 -4.14 18.45 11.35
C PHE A 370 -3.40 19.72 11.81
N GLU A 371 -3.32 20.74 10.95
CA GLU A 371 -2.73 22.03 11.33
C GLU A 371 -3.52 22.74 12.45
N LYS A 372 -4.85 22.71 12.42
CA LYS A 372 -5.67 23.24 13.52
C LYS A 372 -5.44 22.49 14.82
N ILE A 373 -5.29 21.15 14.76
CA ILE A 373 -4.95 20.35 15.94
C ILE A 373 -3.60 20.77 16.49
N ARG A 374 -2.57 20.82 15.64
CA ARG A 374 -1.20 21.20 16.01
C ARG A 374 -1.13 22.60 16.64
N LEU A 375 -1.72 23.58 15.96
CA LEU A 375 -1.74 24.98 16.44
C LEU A 375 -2.52 25.12 17.77
N GLY A 376 -3.65 24.40 17.92
CA GLY A 376 -4.41 24.42 19.16
C GLY A 376 -3.65 23.82 20.33
N VAL A 377 -2.96 22.68 20.12
CA VAL A 377 -2.07 22.10 21.14
C VAL A 377 -0.92 23.07 21.46
N GLN A 378 -0.26 23.63 20.45
CA GLN A 378 0.83 24.58 20.63
C GLN A 378 0.40 25.78 21.46
N LYS A 379 -0.78 26.37 21.19
CA LYS A 379 -1.31 27.52 21.92
C LYS A 379 -1.45 27.22 23.43
N VAL A 380 -2.09 26.09 23.77
CA VAL A 380 -2.27 25.67 25.16
C VAL A 380 -0.92 25.46 25.88
N LEU A 381 0.08 24.91 25.20
CA LEU A 381 1.41 24.71 25.77
C LEU A 381 2.16 26.00 26.00
N ILE A 382 2.04 26.98 25.07
CA ILE A 382 2.62 28.32 25.24
C ILE A 382 1.99 29.01 26.47
N GLU A 383 0.65 28.94 26.61
CA GLU A 383 -0.07 29.49 27.76
C GLU A 383 0.39 28.85 29.08
N LYS A 384 0.83 27.58 29.05
CA LYS A 384 1.43 26.89 30.20
C LYS A 384 2.95 27.12 30.35
N GLY A 385 3.56 27.99 29.55
CA GLY A 385 5.01 28.28 29.59
C GLY A 385 5.90 27.11 29.13
N ARG A 386 5.38 26.16 28.33
CA ARG A 386 6.13 24.97 27.88
C ARG A 386 6.83 25.20 26.55
N ASN A 387 7.92 24.47 26.31
CA ASN A 387 8.66 24.52 25.05
C ASN A 387 7.83 23.83 23.93
N THR A 388 7.59 24.57 22.84
CA THR A 388 6.83 24.09 21.67
C THR A 388 7.66 23.97 20.41
N GLN A 389 8.99 24.07 20.47
CA GLN A 389 9.88 24.07 19.30
C GLN A 389 9.66 22.83 18.40
N ALA A 390 9.50 21.65 19.01
CA ALA A 390 9.31 20.40 18.27
C ALA A 390 8.02 20.35 17.43
N ILE A 391 7.00 21.13 17.80
CA ILE A 391 5.70 21.19 17.13
C ILE A 391 5.41 22.55 16.51
N SER A 392 6.42 23.43 16.40
CA SER A 392 6.25 24.81 15.90
C SER A 392 5.90 24.86 14.41
N SER A 393 6.23 23.85 13.64
CA SER A 393 5.94 23.79 12.20
C SER A 393 5.38 22.44 11.76
N PHE A 394 4.79 22.39 10.57
CA PHE A 394 4.29 21.17 9.93
C PHE A 394 5.40 20.29 9.34
N GLN A 395 6.57 20.87 9.05
CA GLN A 395 7.63 20.18 8.28
C GLN A 395 8.06 18.82 8.86
N PRO A 396 8.24 18.63 10.19
CA PRO A 396 8.60 17.33 10.75
C PRO A 396 7.56 16.24 10.49
N PHE A 397 6.29 16.62 10.30
CA PHE A 397 5.16 15.71 10.09
C PHE A 397 4.89 15.41 8.62
N LYS A 398 5.40 16.25 7.71
CA LYS A 398 5.16 16.15 6.26
C LYS A 398 5.54 14.78 5.69
N LYS A 399 6.63 14.18 6.18
CA LYS A 399 7.10 12.85 5.76
C LYS A 399 6.04 11.76 5.95
N TRP A 400 5.30 11.81 7.05
CA TRP A 400 4.23 10.86 7.34
C TRP A 400 2.95 11.21 6.57
N MET A 401 2.63 12.50 6.46
CA MET A 401 1.49 12.95 5.65
C MET A 401 1.64 12.48 4.20
N ASN A 402 2.82 12.65 3.61
CA ASN A 402 3.10 12.20 2.24
C ASN A 402 2.96 10.68 2.04
N VAL A 403 3.18 9.88 3.09
CA VAL A 403 2.97 8.43 3.03
C VAL A 403 1.48 8.09 3.07
N ILE A 404 0.72 8.69 3.98
CA ILE A 404 -0.70 8.36 4.16
C ILE A 404 -1.60 8.93 3.07
N ASP A 405 -1.26 10.07 2.47
CA ASP A 405 -1.99 10.63 1.33
C ASP A 405 -1.54 10.06 -0.02
N GLY A 406 -0.41 9.34 -0.04
CA GLY A 406 0.15 8.70 -1.22
C GLY A 406 0.98 9.64 -2.11
N SER A 407 1.19 10.90 -1.74
CA SER A 407 1.97 11.85 -2.53
C SER A 407 3.45 11.46 -2.64
N ILE A 408 3.95 10.63 -1.71
CA ILE A 408 5.30 10.05 -1.77
C ILE A 408 5.56 9.22 -3.04
N TYR A 409 4.50 8.70 -3.66
CA TYR A 409 4.59 7.89 -4.87
C TYR A 409 4.60 8.72 -6.16
N THR A 410 4.47 10.05 -6.05
CA THR A 410 4.61 10.94 -7.21
C THR A 410 6.07 11.05 -7.63
N VAL A 411 6.27 11.00 -8.95
CA VAL A 411 7.60 11.05 -9.57
C VAL A 411 7.94 12.48 -9.96
N ASP A 412 9.15 12.93 -9.62
CA ASP A 412 9.66 14.25 -9.99
C ASP A 412 10.36 14.20 -11.36
N ASN A 413 11.40 13.37 -11.47
CA ASN A 413 12.08 13.08 -12.74
C ASN A 413 11.91 11.61 -13.11
N PHE A 414 11.27 11.39 -14.27
CA PHE A 414 10.93 10.07 -14.75
C PHE A 414 12.14 9.18 -15.05
N ALA A 415 13.14 9.72 -15.76
CA ALA A 415 14.31 8.94 -16.16
C ALA A 415 15.11 8.46 -14.94
N LEU A 416 15.29 9.35 -13.97
CA LEU A 416 16.00 9.03 -12.73
C LEU A 416 15.22 8.05 -11.87
N ALA A 417 13.89 8.21 -11.74
CA ALA A 417 13.02 7.27 -11.02
C ALA A 417 13.03 5.88 -11.66
N ARG A 418 13.00 5.82 -13.00
CA ARG A 418 13.10 4.55 -13.74
C ARG A 418 14.42 3.86 -13.51
N PHE A 419 15.53 4.58 -13.61
CA PHE A 419 16.87 4.04 -13.35
C PHE A 419 16.94 3.48 -11.91
N GLY A 420 16.49 4.25 -10.92
CA GLY A 420 16.45 3.82 -9.53
C GLY A 420 15.56 2.59 -9.31
N ALA A 421 14.36 2.57 -9.90
CA ALA A 421 13.42 1.45 -9.77
C ALA A 421 13.96 0.16 -10.39
N ILE A 422 14.57 0.23 -11.59
CA ILE A 422 15.18 -0.93 -12.24
C ILE A 422 16.38 -1.43 -11.41
N GLY A 423 17.25 -0.53 -10.96
CA GLY A 423 18.41 -0.90 -10.15
C GLY A 423 18.00 -1.60 -8.83
N ARG A 424 17.02 -1.06 -8.13
CA ARG A 424 16.46 -1.70 -6.92
C ARG A 424 15.75 -3.01 -7.25
N GLY A 425 15.05 -3.08 -8.38
CA GLY A 425 14.39 -4.29 -8.87
C GLY A 425 15.37 -5.43 -9.11
N ILE A 426 16.45 -5.17 -9.83
CA ILE A 426 17.56 -6.13 -10.04
C ILE A 426 18.18 -6.53 -8.70
N GLY A 427 18.43 -5.57 -7.80
CA GLY A 427 18.93 -5.84 -6.45
C GLY A 427 18.03 -6.81 -5.68
N ASN A 428 16.70 -6.66 -5.76
CA ASN A 428 15.75 -7.55 -5.09
C ASN A 428 15.86 -9.00 -5.61
N VAL A 429 15.78 -9.18 -6.95
CA VAL A 429 15.81 -10.54 -7.56
C VAL A 429 17.17 -11.22 -7.45
N SER A 430 18.26 -10.44 -7.34
CA SER A 430 19.60 -10.99 -7.29
C SER A 430 20.10 -11.26 -5.86
N LYS A 431 19.53 -10.60 -4.84
CA LYS A 431 20.09 -10.65 -3.46
C LYS A 431 19.19 -11.32 -2.44
N LEU A 432 17.88 -11.45 -2.70
CA LEU A 432 16.92 -12.03 -1.77
C LEU A 432 16.66 -13.53 -1.98
N GLY A 433 17.53 -14.26 -2.72
CA GLY A 433 17.32 -15.68 -3.00
C GLY A 433 17.19 -16.57 -1.76
N GLY A 434 17.88 -16.24 -0.66
CA GLY A 434 17.78 -16.94 0.62
C GLY A 434 16.87 -16.26 1.65
N ALA A 435 16.01 -15.34 1.24
CA ALA A 435 15.21 -14.56 2.18
C ALA A 435 14.22 -15.40 2.99
N ALA A 436 13.62 -16.43 2.39
CA ALA A 436 12.72 -17.34 3.11
C ALA A 436 13.41 -18.08 4.27
N VAL A 437 14.67 -18.50 4.07
CA VAL A 437 15.45 -19.11 5.16
C VAL A 437 15.78 -18.10 6.26
N SER A 438 16.04 -16.84 5.87
CA SER A 438 16.27 -15.77 6.86
C SER A 438 14.98 -15.41 7.62
N ALA A 439 13.83 -15.58 7.00
CA ALA A 439 12.53 -15.26 7.59
C ALA A 439 12.12 -16.21 8.72
N THR A 440 12.90 -17.30 8.98
CA THR A 440 12.67 -18.16 10.17
C THR A 440 12.72 -17.36 11.48
N SER A 441 13.43 -16.25 11.53
CA SER A 441 13.42 -15.31 12.68
C SER A 441 12.04 -14.68 12.95
N ASP A 442 11.14 -14.66 11.99
CA ASP A 442 9.77 -14.16 12.18
C ASP A 442 9.00 -14.95 13.24
N LEU A 443 9.34 -16.23 13.45
CA LEU A 443 8.75 -17.05 14.53
C LEU A 443 9.01 -16.47 15.91
N ALA A 444 10.21 -15.94 16.15
CA ALA A 444 10.55 -15.29 17.42
C ALA A 444 9.73 -13.99 17.61
N ILE A 445 9.55 -13.25 16.52
CA ILE A 445 8.78 -12.01 16.53
C ILE A 445 7.30 -12.31 16.77
N TYR A 446 6.77 -13.34 16.12
CA TYR A 446 5.41 -13.82 16.33
C TYR A 446 5.18 -14.22 17.80
N GLY A 447 6.05 -15.05 18.38
CA GLY A 447 5.97 -15.43 19.79
C GLY A 447 6.06 -14.21 20.73
N SER A 448 6.94 -13.25 20.43
CA SER A 448 7.07 -12.00 21.18
C SER A 448 5.78 -11.18 21.11
N GLU A 449 5.12 -11.12 19.96
CA GLU A 449 3.85 -10.42 19.78
C GLU A 449 2.73 -11.08 20.58
N MET A 450 2.59 -12.40 20.51
CA MET A 450 1.57 -13.13 21.27
C MET A 450 1.75 -12.98 22.78
N LYS A 451 3.01 -13.04 23.25
CA LYS A 451 3.35 -12.74 24.66
C LYS A 451 2.99 -11.31 25.05
N HIS A 452 3.20 -10.35 24.17
CA HIS A 452 2.80 -8.95 24.40
C HIS A 452 1.30 -8.84 24.67
N GLN A 453 0.49 -9.64 24.01
CA GLN A 453 -0.95 -9.71 24.17
C GLN A 453 -1.38 -10.53 25.40
N GLY A 454 -0.47 -11.25 26.02
CA GLY A 454 -0.70 -12.05 27.25
C GLY A 454 -0.85 -13.56 27.02
N ASP A 455 -0.54 -14.03 25.82
CA ASP A 455 -0.47 -15.47 25.50
C ASP A 455 0.91 -16.06 25.79
N VAL A 456 1.05 -17.39 25.68
CA VAL A 456 2.28 -18.12 25.99
C VAL A 456 3.26 -18.10 24.83
N PHE A 457 4.45 -17.53 25.05
CA PHE A 457 5.47 -17.31 24.02
C PHE A 457 5.85 -18.58 23.23
N LEU A 458 6.27 -19.63 23.93
CA LEU A 458 6.71 -20.88 23.29
C LEU A 458 5.55 -21.67 22.69
N GLY A 459 4.38 -21.64 23.34
CA GLY A 459 3.17 -22.25 22.82
C GLY A 459 2.77 -21.65 21.48
N SER A 460 2.73 -20.33 21.41
CA SER A 460 2.39 -19.62 20.18
C SER A 460 3.40 -19.87 19.05
N MET A 461 4.71 -19.95 19.36
CA MET A 461 5.73 -20.35 18.37
C MET A 461 5.52 -21.78 17.87
N ALA A 462 5.21 -22.72 18.76
CA ALA A 462 4.96 -24.11 18.40
C ALA A 462 3.72 -24.23 17.49
N ASP A 463 2.65 -23.50 17.80
CA ASP A 463 1.44 -23.44 16.99
C ASP A 463 1.73 -22.86 15.59
N ALA A 464 2.55 -21.81 15.49
CA ALA A 464 2.97 -21.23 14.22
C ALA A 464 3.81 -22.22 13.39
N MET A 465 4.74 -22.96 14.03
CA MET A 465 5.54 -24.00 13.36
C MET A 465 4.65 -25.15 12.89
N ALA A 466 3.71 -25.62 13.71
CA ALA A 466 2.75 -26.65 13.34
C ALA A 466 1.88 -26.21 12.15
N ALA A 467 1.49 -24.96 12.11
CA ALA A 467 0.71 -24.39 10.99
C ALA A 467 1.53 -24.29 9.70
N LEU A 468 2.80 -23.90 9.77
CA LEU A 468 3.71 -23.92 8.61
C LEU A 468 3.96 -25.35 8.09
N ALA A 469 4.00 -26.35 8.99
CA ALA A 469 4.13 -27.76 8.62
C ALA A 469 2.86 -28.31 7.93
N ARG A 470 1.69 -27.76 8.21
CA ARG A 470 0.45 -28.04 7.51
C ARG A 470 0.42 -27.26 6.19
N ILE A 471 0.93 -27.85 5.12
CA ILE A 471 1.11 -27.20 3.80
C ILE A 471 -0.20 -26.62 3.23
N ARG A 472 -1.37 -27.04 3.70
CA ARG A 472 -2.68 -26.50 3.32
C ARG A 472 -3.57 -26.36 4.54
N GLN A 473 -4.03 -25.16 4.81
CA GLN A 473 -5.16 -24.95 5.71
C GLN A 473 -6.45 -25.46 5.08
N THR A 474 -7.38 -25.92 5.90
CA THR A 474 -8.70 -26.31 5.41
C THR A 474 -9.45 -25.09 4.87
N PRO A 475 -10.37 -25.27 3.90
CA PRO A 475 -11.17 -24.15 3.38
C PRO A 475 -11.86 -23.34 4.47
N GLU A 476 -12.34 -24.00 5.54
CA GLU A 476 -12.98 -23.36 6.67
C GLU A 476 -12.10 -22.32 7.39
N PHE A 477 -10.83 -22.66 7.70
CA PHE A 477 -9.92 -21.71 8.34
C PHE A 477 -9.52 -20.57 7.43
N LYS A 478 -9.45 -20.81 6.13
CA LYS A 478 -9.26 -19.76 5.15
C LYS A 478 -10.43 -18.78 5.14
N ASP A 479 -11.65 -19.29 5.16
CA ASP A 479 -12.85 -18.46 5.19
C ASP A 479 -12.95 -17.66 6.50
N ILE A 480 -12.56 -18.25 7.63
CA ILE A 480 -12.46 -17.54 8.93
C ILE A 480 -11.39 -16.44 8.83
N ALA A 481 -10.19 -16.73 8.34
CA ALA A 481 -9.11 -15.76 8.21
C ALA A 481 -9.50 -14.61 7.28
N GLU A 482 -10.15 -14.89 6.15
CA GLU A 482 -10.69 -13.87 5.26
C GLU A 482 -11.74 -13.01 5.96
N GLY A 483 -12.63 -13.64 6.74
CA GLY A 483 -13.63 -12.92 7.55
C GLY A 483 -13.00 -11.98 8.61
N LEU A 484 -11.75 -12.25 9.01
CA LEU A 484 -10.96 -11.38 9.89
C LEU A 484 -10.29 -10.22 9.14
N GLY A 485 -10.38 -10.18 7.81
CA GLY A 485 -9.75 -9.19 6.97
C GLY A 485 -8.39 -9.61 6.39
N PHE A 486 -8.05 -10.92 6.45
CA PHE A 486 -6.83 -11.43 5.84
C PHE A 486 -6.99 -11.52 4.33
N MET A 487 -6.10 -10.84 3.61
CA MET A 487 -6.07 -10.84 2.15
C MET A 487 -5.21 -11.99 1.64
N MET A 488 -5.82 -13.15 1.34
CA MET A 488 -5.10 -14.37 0.97
C MET A 488 -4.65 -14.43 -0.49
N ASP A 489 -5.14 -13.55 -1.35
CA ASP A 489 -4.96 -13.77 -2.77
C ASP A 489 -3.75 -13.02 -3.34
N GLY A 490 -2.94 -13.71 -4.14
CA GLY A 490 -1.76 -13.15 -4.78
C GLY A 490 -2.05 -11.90 -5.62
N ILE A 491 -3.26 -11.81 -6.21
CA ILE A 491 -3.70 -10.62 -6.96
C ILE A 491 -3.80 -9.41 -6.03
N ILE A 492 -4.38 -9.59 -4.85
CA ILE A 492 -4.55 -8.51 -3.86
C ILE A 492 -3.20 -8.11 -3.31
N THR A 493 -2.36 -9.08 -2.93
CA THR A 493 -1.00 -8.83 -2.45
C THR A 493 -0.17 -8.13 -3.53
N ASP A 494 -0.28 -8.54 -4.78
CA ASP A 494 0.43 -7.95 -5.90
C ASP A 494 -0.07 -6.53 -6.22
N THR A 495 -1.39 -6.31 -6.23
CA THR A 495 -1.97 -4.98 -6.43
C THR A 495 -1.62 -4.06 -5.26
N ALA A 496 -1.65 -4.58 -4.03
CA ALA A 496 -1.23 -3.85 -2.85
C ALA A 496 0.27 -3.54 -2.88
N SER A 497 1.11 -4.48 -3.28
CA SER A 497 2.56 -4.27 -3.41
C SER A 497 2.91 -3.26 -4.51
N ARG A 498 2.26 -3.33 -5.67
CA ARG A 498 2.42 -2.35 -6.76
C ARG A 498 2.08 -0.93 -6.32
N ASN A 499 1.05 -0.76 -5.49
CA ASN A 499 0.63 0.54 -4.99
C ASN A 499 1.35 0.96 -3.70
N GLN A 500 1.86 0.02 -2.90
CA GLN A 500 2.54 0.31 -1.62
C GLN A 500 4.05 0.43 -1.76
N VAL A 501 4.68 -0.34 -2.65
CA VAL A 501 6.16 -0.33 -2.81
C VAL A 501 6.64 0.87 -3.61
N GLY A 502 5.73 1.55 -4.31
CA GLY A 502 5.99 2.85 -4.92
C GLY A 502 7.13 2.90 -5.93
N ASP A 503 7.65 1.76 -6.38
CA ASP A 503 8.53 1.73 -7.53
C ASP A 503 7.66 1.61 -8.78
N ASN A 504 7.62 2.68 -9.56
CA ASN A 504 7.00 2.70 -10.89
C ASN A 504 7.82 1.82 -11.83
N MET A 505 7.69 0.51 -11.68
CA MET A 505 8.36 -0.46 -12.54
C MET A 505 7.51 -0.77 -13.75
N SER A 506 8.16 -1.05 -14.88
CA SER A 506 7.48 -1.61 -16.04
C SER A 506 6.81 -2.94 -15.66
N LYS A 507 5.71 -3.29 -16.33
CA LYS A 507 5.00 -4.56 -16.14
C LYS A 507 5.95 -5.76 -16.11
N GLY A 508 6.92 -5.83 -17.03
CA GLY A 508 7.88 -6.92 -17.11
C GLY A 508 8.75 -7.06 -15.85
N MET A 509 9.24 -5.96 -15.29
CA MET A 509 10.05 -6.02 -14.05
C MET A 509 9.20 -6.45 -12.85
N THR A 510 7.95 -6.03 -12.79
CA THR A 510 7.00 -6.46 -11.76
C THR A 510 6.73 -7.96 -11.83
N ASP A 511 6.51 -8.49 -13.04
CA ASP A 511 6.26 -9.92 -13.25
C ASP A 511 7.49 -10.78 -12.91
N ILE A 512 8.68 -10.31 -13.23
CA ILE A 512 9.95 -10.94 -12.83
C ILE A 512 10.07 -11.01 -11.30
N GLN A 513 9.81 -9.91 -10.60
CA GLN A 513 9.87 -9.91 -9.14
C GLN A 513 8.81 -10.81 -8.51
N ARG A 514 7.58 -10.78 -9.03
CA ARG A 514 6.50 -11.65 -8.55
C ARG A 514 6.88 -13.13 -8.68
N THR A 515 7.37 -13.53 -9.83
CA THR A 515 7.83 -14.90 -10.09
C THR A 515 8.97 -15.28 -9.15
N PHE A 516 9.93 -14.39 -8.95
CA PHE A 516 11.04 -14.61 -8.04
C PHE A 516 10.59 -14.84 -6.59
N PHE A 517 9.70 -13.97 -6.05
CA PHE A 517 9.22 -14.11 -4.67
C PHE A 517 8.29 -15.31 -4.45
N LYS A 518 7.65 -15.81 -5.51
CA LYS A 518 6.97 -17.10 -5.47
C LYS A 518 7.97 -18.26 -5.41
N LEU A 519 9.00 -18.23 -6.25
CA LEU A 519 10.01 -19.29 -6.33
C LEU A 519 10.89 -19.35 -5.08
N ASN A 520 11.24 -18.22 -4.45
CA ASN A 520 12.03 -18.22 -3.22
C ASN A 520 11.22 -18.54 -1.95
N LEU A 521 9.92 -18.86 -2.09
CA LEU A 521 8.98 -19.22 -1.02
C LEU A 521 8.70 -18.12 0.01
N LEU A 522 9.24 -16.91 -0.14
CA LEU A 522 9.04 -15.83 0.83
C LEU A 522 7.58 -15.39 0.89
N THR A 523 6.90 -15.32 -0.25
CA THR A 523 5.47 -14.96 -0.30
C THR A 523 4.62 -15.98 0.45
N TRP A 524 4.87 -17.29 0.24
CA TRP A 524 4.18 -18.35 0.95
C TRP A 524 4.42 -18.26 2.46
N TRP A 525 5.69 -18.14 2.88
CA TRP A 525 6.08 -18.01 4.29
C TRP A 525 5.35 -16.86 4.98
N THR A 526 5.47 -15.66 4.41
CA THR A 526 4.89 -14.45 4.98
C THR A 526 3.37 -14.52 5.09
N ASN A 527 2.69 -15.00 4.05
CA ASN A 527 1.24 -15.10 4.03
C ASN A 527 0.74 -16.14 5.03
N THR A 528 1.33 -17.33 5.06
CA THR A 528 0.96 -18.39 6.00
C THR A 528 1.15 -17.95 7.44
N LEU A 529 2.26 -17.29 7.75
CA LEU A 529 2.54 -16.85 9.12
C LEU A 529 1.59 -15.72 9.56
N LYS A 530 1.25 -14.79 8.68
CA LYS A 530 0.26 -13.74 8.97
C LYS A 530 -1.14 -14.31 9.19
N GLU A 531 -1.58 -15.21 8.33
CA GLU A 531 -2.86 -15.91 8.48
C GLU A 531 -2.96 -16.57 9.85
N ASN A 532 -1.90 -17.29 10.21
CA ASN A 532 -1.83 -17.95 11.53
C ASN A 532 -1.80 -16.95 12.68
N ALA A 533 -1.15 -15.79 12.50
CA ALA A 533 -1.13 -14.76 13.52
C ALA A 533 -2.55 -14.20 13.76
N MET A 534 -3.31 -13.93 12.71
CA MET A 534 -4.68 -13.45 12.85
C MET A 534 -5.60 -14.51 13.46
N LEU A 535 -5.53 -15.75 13.00
CA LEU A 535 -6.30 -16.86 13.58
C LEU A 535 -5.92 -17.12 15.05
N GLY A 536 -4.63 -17.11 15.37
CA GLY A 536 -4.14 -17.26 16.73
C GLY A 536 -4.67 -16.20 17.69
N MET A 537 -4.58 -14.92 17.27
CA MET A 537 -5.12 -13.80 18.04
C MET A 537 -6.65 -13.89 18.20
N ALA A 538 -7.37 -14.17 17.10
CA ALA A 538 -8.82 -14.29 17.14
C ALA A 538 -9.29 -15.44 18.06
N ASN A 539 -8.58 -16.56 18.07
CA ASN A 539 -8.81 -17.67 18.99
C ASN A 539 -8.48 -17.30 20.44
N TYR A 540 -7.34 -16.65 20.66
CA TYR A 540 -6.93 -16.20 21.99
C TYR A 540 -7.95 -15.25 22.60
N TYR A 541 -8.45 -14.27 21.84
CA TYR A 541 -9.49 -13.35 22.33
C TYR A 541 -10.83 -14.06 22.57
N ALA A 542 -11.21 -15.01 21.71
CA ALA A 542 -12.43 -15.79 21.89
C ALA A 542 -12.40 -16.64 23.17
N LYS A 543 -11.23 -17.19 23.56
CA LYS A 543 -11.06 -17.88 24.84
C LYS A 543 -11.36 -17.00 26.07
N GLN A 544 -11.25 -15.68 25.92
CA GLN A 544 -11.51 -14.70 26.99
C GLN A 544 -12.98 -14.21 27.05
N LYS A 545 -13.87 -14.72 26.20
CA LYS A 545 -15.26 -14.21 26.05
C LYS A 545 -16.08 -14.17 27.33
N ASN A 546 -15.78 -15.03 28.30
CA ASN A 546 -16.49 -15.09 29.57
C ASN A 546 -16.03 -14.02 30.57
N LEU A 547 -14.89 -13.36 30.32
CA LEU A 547 -14.31 -12.36 31.20
C LEU A 547 -14.71 -10.94 30.77
N LYS A 548 -14.98 -10.07 31.73
CA LYS A 548 -15.14 -8.63 31.51
C LYS A 548 -13.77 -7.99 31.25
N LEU A 549 -13.71 -6.78 30.72
CA LEU A 549 -12.46 -6.10 30.43
C LEU A 549 -11.49 -6.01 31.63
N ASN A 550 -12.01 -5.71 32.80
CA ASN A 550 -11.22 -5.60 34.03
C ASN A 550 -10.77 -6.96 34.61
N GLU A 551 -11.36 -8.06 34.17
CA GLU A 551 -11.04 -9.42 34.56
C GLU A 551 -9.99 -10.06 33.62
N LEU A 552 -9.76 -9.48 32.46
CA LEU A 552 -8.73 -9.93 31.52
C LEU A 552 -7.33 -9.79 32.15
N ASN A 553 -6.37 -10.54 31.64
CA ASN A 553 -4.98 -10.32 32.05
C ASN A 553 -4.51 -8.90 31.67
N LYS A 554 -3.59 -8.35 32.48
CA LYS A 554 -3.13 -6.96 32.32
C LYS A 554 -2.54 -6.67 30.92
N PRO A 555 -1.78 -7.58 30.28
CA PRO A 555 -1.33 -7.39 28.90
C PRO A 555 -2.45 -7.11 27.90
N LEU A 556 -3.52 -7.91 27.94
CA LEU A 556 -4.63 -7.77 27.01
C LEU A 556 -5.46 -6.50 27.30
N GLN A 557 -5.66 -6.16 28.60
CA GLN A 557 -6.27 -4.88 28.96
C GLN A 557 -5.50 -3.70 28.38
N ASN A 558 -4.19 -3.69 28.53
CA ASN A 558 -3.33 -2.63 28.00
C ASN A 558 -3.39 -2.57 26.47
N LEU A 559 -3.39 -3.72 25.80
CA LEU A 559 -3.54 -3.77 24.36
C LEU A 559 -4.87 -3.13 23.91
N PHE A 560 -5.98 -3.53 24.52
CA PHE A 560 -7.29 -2.97 24.18
C PHE A 560 -7.37 -1.47 24.43
N ASN A 561 -6.76 -0.97 25.50
CA ASN A 561 -6.65 0.47 25.78
C ASN A 561 -5.88 1.22 24.68
N VAL A 562 -4.78 0.64 24.17
CA VAL A 562 -3.99 1.23 23.08
C VAL A 562 -4.82 1.42 21.80
N TYR A 563 -5.81 0.53 21.55
CA TYR A 563 -6.75 0.64 20.44
C TYR A 563 -8.09 1.31 20.81
N ASN A 564 -8.19 1.88 22.00
CA ASN A 564 -9.41 2.54 22.48
C ASN A 564 -10.64 1.60 22.53
N ILE A 565 -10.43 0.33 22.94
CA ILE A 565 -11.47 -0.63 23.26
C ILE A 565 -11.76 -0.53 24.76
N ASP A 566 -12.89 0.04 25.08
CA ASP A 566 -13.41 0.16 26.45
C ASP A 566 -14.29 -1.06 26.85
N SER A 567 -14.80 -1.03 28.07
CA SER A 567 -15.64 -2.12 28.61
C SER A 567 -16.92 -2.36 27.80
N VAL A 568 -17.53 -1.30 27.29
CA VAL A 568 -18.79 -1.39 26.51
C VAL A 568 -18.50 -2.07 25.17
N LYS A 569 -17.43 -1.65 24.47
CA LYS A 569 -17.03 -2.24 23.20
C LYS A 569 -16.63 -3.70 23.36
N TRP A 570 -15.83 -4.03 24.41
CA TRP A 570 -15.47 -5.41 24.69
C TRP A 570 -16.68 -6.28 25.01
N ASP A 571 -17.65 -5.78 25.76
CA ASP A 571 -18.87 -6.51 26.08
C ASP A 571 -19.70 -6.84 24.82
N VAL A 572 -19.74 -5.96 23.85
CA VAL A 572 -20.39 -6.22 22.56
C VAL A 572 -19.60 -7.26 21.76
N ILE A 573 -18.27 -7.11 21.66
CA ILE A 573 -17.41 -8.04 20.92
C ILE A 573 -17.56 -9.46 21.49
N ARG A 574 -17.35 -9.64 22.80
CA ARG A 574 -17.36 -10.96 23.45
C ARG A 574 -18.71 -11.67 23.43
N LYS A 575 -19.81 -10.92 23.33
CA LYS A 575 -21.17 -11.49 23.31
C LYS A 575 -21.71 -11.76 21.90
N GLN A 576 -21.31 -10.99 20.91
CA GLN A 576 -21.95 -10.99 19.59
C GLN A 576 -21.02 -11.37 18.45
N ALA A 577 -19.70 -11.30 18.62
CA ALA A 577 -18.75 -11.50 17.54
C ALA A 577 -17.97 -12.81 17.69
N MET A 578 -18.65 -13.94 17.84
CA MET A 578 -18.03 -15.25 18.03
C MET A 578 -18.48 -16.25 16.97
N THR A 579 -17.57 -17.11 16.53
CA THR A 579 -17.87 -18.27 15.69
C THR A 579 -17.12 -19.50 16.20
N LYS A 580 -17.71 -20.69 16.00
CA LYS A 580 -17.11 -21.96 16.37
C LYS A 580 -16.77 -22.73 15.10
N ALA A 581 -15.54 -23.17 14.98
CA ALA A 581 -15.09 -24.00 13.88
C ALA A 581 -15.48 -25.49 14.10
N SER A 582 -15.39 -26.27 13.03
CA SER A 582 -15.71 -27.70 13.03
C SER A 582 -14.84 -28.53 13.99
N ASP A 583 -13.62 -28.08 14.26
CA ASP A 583 -12.70 -28.71 15.22
C ASP A 583 -12.95 -28.29 16.68
N GLY A 584 -13.99 -27.51 16.94
CA GLY A 584 -14.40 -27.06 18.26
C GLY A 584 -13.73 -25.77 18.74
N ARG A 585 -12.73 -25.24 18.04
CA ARG A 585 -12.10 -23.95 18.37
C ARG A 585 -13.06 -22.80 18.10
N GLU A 586 -12.96 -21.78 18.94
CA GLU A 586 -13.75 -20.55 18.79
C GLU A 586 -12.85 -19.41 18.36
N PHE A 587 -13.41 -18.50 17.55
CA PHE A 587 -12.73 -17.34 17.00
C PHE A 587 -13.61 -16.09 17.11
N ILE A 588 -13.00 -14.92 17.22
CA ILE A 588 -13.73 -13.68 16.95
C ILE A 588 -14.13 -13.69 15.48
N ASN A 589 -15.37 -13.36 15.20
CA ASN A 589 -15.92 -13.22 13.85
C ASN A 589 -16.32 -11.77 13.60
N ILE A 590 -15.50 -11.05 12.86
CA ILE A 590 -15.73 -9.63 12.56
C ILE A 590 -17.01 -9.40 11.75
N SER A 591 -17.41 -10.35 10.89
CA SER A 591 -18.63 -10.24 10.09
C SER A 591 -19.91 -10.23 10.96
N GLN A 592 -19.89 -10.82 12.14
CA GLN A 592 -21.04 -10.76 13.05
C GLN A 592 -21.29 -9.35 13.61
N LEU A 593 -20.30 -8.47 13.56
CA LEU A 593 -20.45 -7.09 13.98
C LEU A 593 -21.36 -6.27 13.06
N ASP A 594 -21.64 -6.73 11.86
CA ASP A 594 -22.64 -6.11 10.96
C ASP A 594 -24.07 -6.23 11.54
N ASN A 595 -24.32 -7.25 12.40
CA ASN A 595 -25.62 -7.57 12.98
C ASN A 595 -25.81 -6.98 14.38
N ILE A 596 -24.91 -6.10 14.85
CA ILE A 596 -25.06 -5.45 16.17
C ILE A 596 -26.39 -4.70 16.24
N SER A 597 -27.07 -4.82 17.39
CA SER A 597 -28.32 -4.09 17.60
C SER A 597 -28.08 -2.57 17.60
N ASP A 598 -29.09 -1.81 17.18
CA ASP A 598 -29.04 -0.35 17.22
C ASP A 598 -28.83 0.17 18.65
N LEU A 599 -29.45 -0.51 19.65
CA LEU A 599 -29.29 -0.19 21.06
C LEU A 599 -27.86 -0.37 21.56
N ASP A 600 -27.17 -1.46 21.16
CA ASP A 600 -25.78 -1.69 21.57
C ASP A 600 -24.86 -0.69 20.88
N MET A 601 -25.15 -0.32 19.63
CA MET A 601 -24.39 0.72 18.96
C MET A 601 -24.58 2.09 19.62
N GLN A 602 -25.80 2.44 20.03
CA GLN A 602 -26.09 3.65 20.81
C GLN A 602 -25.35 3.66 22.16
N LYS A 603 -25.27 2.52 22.86
CA LYS A 603 -24.48 2.39 24.10
C LYS A 603 -22.98 2.63 23.85
N ILE A 604 -22.42 2.05 22.77
CA ILE A 604 -21.00 2.27 22.39
C ILE A 604 -20.73 3.74 22.14
N LEU A 605 -21.67 4.45 21.51
CA LEU A 605 -21.51 5.85 21.14
C LEU A 605 -21.89 6.83 22.27
N GLY A 606 -22.60 6.36 23.29
CA GLY A 606 -23.15 7.21 24.35
C GLY A 606 -24.23 8.18 23.84
N ARG A 607 -24.92 7.85 22.72
CA ARG A 607 -25.89 8.70 22.02
C ARG A 607 -27.07 7.88 21.48
N SER A 608 -28.28 8.44 21.59
CA SER A 608 -29.52 7.80 21.12
C SER A 608 -30.23 8.55 19.98
N ASP A 609 -29.69 9.70 19.57
CA ASP A 609 -30.29 10.67 18.62
C ASP A 609 -29.88 10.42 17.15
N LEU A 610 -29.30 9.25 16.81
CA LEU A 610 -28.82 8.93 15.49
C LEU A 610 -29.88 8.30 14.60
N SER A 611 -29.93 8.70 13.35
CA SER A 611 -30.75 8.06 12.32
C SER A 611 -30.27 6.63 12.02
N LYS A 612 -31.15 5.80 11.45
CA LYS A 612 -30.79 4.43 11.03
C LYS A 612 -29.59 4.39 10.08
N SER A 613 -29.49 5.34 9.16
CA SER A 613 -28.35 5.42 8.22
C SER A 613 -27.05 5.78 8.92
N GLU A 614 -27.09 6.69 9.91
CA GLU A 614 -25.91 7.02 10.71
C GLU A 614 -25.48 5.86 11.60
N LEU A 615 -26.43 5.14 12.22
CA LEU A 615 -26.13 3.93 12.99
C LEU A 615 -25.46 2.87 12.13
N GLN A 616 -25.90 2.66 10.89
CA GLN A 616 -25.27 1.70 9.98
C GLN A 616 -23.83 2.09 9.65
N ILE A 617 -23.56 3.38 9.44
CA ILE A 617 -22.20 3.88 9.22
C ILE A 617 -21.33 3.63 10.47
N GLN A 618 -21.88 3.87 11.66
CA GLN A 618 -21.12 3.65 12.90
C GLN A 618 -20.87 2.16 13.18
N LYS A 619 -21.81 1.27 12.84
CA LYS A 619 -21.57 -0.18 12.88
C LYS A 619 -20.41 -0.59 11.97
N THR A 620 -20.38 -0.08 10.74
CA THR A 620 -19.28 -0.31 9.80
C THR A 620 -17.95 0.24 10.34
N ASN A 621 -17.95 1.44 10.93
CA ASN A 621 -16.75 2.02 11.54
C ASN A 621 -16.26 1.18 12.72
N PHE A 622 -17.17 0.67 13.56
CA PHE A 622 -16.83 -0.20 14.68
C PHE A 622 -16.24 -1.53 14.19
N LYS A 623 -16.88 -2.17 13.22
CA LYS A 623 -16.35 -3.38 12.54
C LYS A 623 -14.92 -3.14 12.05
N TYR A 624 -14.68 -2.05 11.32
CA TYR A 624 -13.36 -1.72 10.81
C TYR A 624 -12.35 -1.41 11.93
N SER A 625 -12.79 -0.82 13.03
CA SER A 625 -11.93 -0.59 14.20
C SER A 625 -11.49 -1.90 14.84
N VAL A 626 -12.37 -2.89 15.00
CA VAL A 626 -12.06 -4.19 15.58
C VAL A 626 -11.16 -5.01 14.65
N SER A 627 -11.47 -5.08 13.36
CA SER A 627 -10.61 -5.77 12.39
C SER A 627 -9.22 -5.12 12.30
N GLY A 628 -9.18 -3.80 12.44
CA GLY A 628 -7.94 -3.02 12.46
C GLY A 628 -6.95 -3.47 13.53
N ILE A 629 -7.43 -3.95 14.68
CA ILE A 629 -6.58 -4.51 15.73
C ILE A 629 -5.85 -5.76 15.21
N LEU A 630 -6.60 -6.73 14.68
CA LEU A 630 -6.03 -7.97 14.18
C LEU A 630 -5.05 -7.74 13.03
N ILE A 631 -5.42 -6.86 12.09
CA ILE A 631 -4.59 -6.52 10.93
C ILE A 631 -3.31 -5.81 11.37
N ASP A 632 -3.40 -4.78 12.21
CA ASP A 632 -2.23 -4.04 12.70
C ASP A 632 -1.31 -4.94 13.54
N ARG A 633 -1.89 -5.78 14.41
CA ARG A 633 -1.12 -6.74 15.21
C ARG A 633 -0.52 -7.87 14.37
N SER A 634 -1.14 -8.29 13.27
CA SER A 634 -0.53 -9.24 12.34
C SER A 634 0.72 -8.67 11.65
N ILE A 635 0.73 -7.36 11.38
CA ILE A 635 1.92 -6.65 10.86
C ILE A 635 3.04 -6.60 11.92
N HIS A 636 2.69 -6.55 13.21
CA HIS A 636 3.66 -6.63 14.32
C HIS A 636 4.15 -8.05 14.56
N ALA A 637 3.32 -9.06 14.31
CA ALA A 637 3.67 -10.47 14.43
C ALA A 637 4.58 -10.95 13.28
N VAL A 638 4.37 -10.43 12.06
CA VAL A 638 5.17 -10.68 10.86
C VAL A 638 5.58 -9.33 10.30
N ILE A 639 6.72 -8.84 10.77
CA ILE A 639 7.14 -7.46 10.58
C ILE A 639 7.18 -7.05 9.11
N GLN A 640 6.45 -5.97 8.82
CA GLN A 640 6.56 -5.22 7.58
C GLN A 640 6.69 -3.72 7.89
N PRO A 641 7.49 -2.97 7.11
CA PRO A 641 7.59 -1.52 7.29
C PRO A 641 6.22 -0.86 7.18
N ASP A 642 5.71 -0.34 8.31
CA ASP A 642 4.47 0.42 8.37
C ASP A 642 4.64 1.86 7.82
N ALA A 643 3.60 2.66 7.86
CA ALA A 643 3.66 4.04 7.37
C ALA A 643 4.65 4.90 8.16
N ARG A 644 4.84 4.61 9.45
CA ARG A 644 5.80 5.31 10.31
C ARG A 644 7.23 5.07 9.83
N VAL A 645 7.60 3.80 9.65
CA VAL A 645 8.92 3.40 9.16
C VAL A 645 9.16 3.92 7.74
N LYS A 646 8.17 3.78 6.85
CA LYS A 646 8.27 4.31 5.48
C LYS A 646 8.53 5.81 5.45
N GLY A 647 7.83 6.59 6.27
CA GLY A 647 8.05 8.04 6.36
C GLY A 647 9.46 8.38 6.84
N VAL A 648 9.98 7.65 7.82
CA VAL A 648 11.37 7.83 8.29
C VAL A 648 12.39 7.42 7.24
N MET A 649 12.19 6.28 6.56
CA MET A 649 13.11 5.78 5.54
C MET A 649 13.19 6.68 4.32
N THR A 650 12.07 7.24 3.90
CA THR A 650 12.01 8.07 2.69
C THR A 650 12.19 9.56 2.96
N GLN A 651 12.12 9.96 4.24
CA GLN A 651 12.11 11.38 4.68
C GLN A 651 11.05 12.23 3.95
N GLY A 652 10.02 11.58 3.38
CA GLY A 652 8.99 12.25 2.58
C GLY A 652 9.47 12.79 1.23
N LEU A 653 10.66 12.40 0.79
CA LEU A 653 11.23 12.81 -0.50
C LEU A 653 10.55 12.09 -1.65
N LEU A 654 10.40 12.80 -2.76
CA LEU A 654 9.78 12.29 -3.97
C LEU A 654 10.74 11.42 -4.75
N LYS A 655 10.20 10.42 -5.46
CA LYS A 655 10.95 9.61 -6.41
C LYS A 655 11.39 10.43 -7.61
N GLY A 656 12.54 10.07 -8.20
CA GLY A 656 13.12 10.82 -9.31
C GLY A 656 13.81 12.11 -8.91
N THR A 657 13.93 12.41 -7.62
CA THR A 657 14.90 13.41 -7.13
C THR A 657 16.21 12.71 -6.82
N GLY A 658 17.35 13.37 -7.04
CA GLY A 658 18.67 12.77 -6.76
C GLY A 658 18.79 12.25 -5.33
N MET A 659 18.33 13.03 -4.35
CA MET A 659 18.32 12.64 -2.94
C MET A 659 17.30 11.51 -2.67
N GLY A 660 16.12 11.56 -3.29
CA GLY A 660 15.09 10.53 -3.14
C GLY A 660 15.54 9.16 -3.64
N GLU A 661 16.24 9.12 -4.80
CA GLU A 661 16.80 7.88 -5.33
C GLU A 661 18.00 7.39 -4.49
N ALA A 662 18.90 8.29 -4.06
CA ALA A 662 19.99 7.93 -3.16
C ALA A 662 19.47 7.31 -1.85
N ILE A 663 18.48 7.93 -1.20
CA ILE A 663 17.84 7.39 0.00
C ILE A 663 17.12 6.07 -0.31
N GLY A 664 16.48 5.93 -1.48
CA GLY A 664 15.88 4.69 -1.93
C GLY A 664 16.87 3.52 -2.01
N PHE A 665 18.08 3.75 -2.55
CA PHE A 665 19.16 2.76 -2.55
C PHE A 665 19.75 2.49 -1.16
N LEU A 666 19.97 3.53 -0.35
CA LEU A 666 20.47 3.41 1.02
C LEU A 666 19.48 2.65 1.93
N GLY A 667 18.18 2.87 1.73
CA GLY A 667 17.11 2.22 2.47
C GLY A 667 16.80 0.80 2.01
N GLN A 668 17.32 0.37 0.84
CA GLN A 668 17.07 -0.97 0.31
C GLN A 668 17.54 -2.05 1.30
N PHE A 669 16.65 -2.98 1.65
CA PHE A 669 16.82 -4.05 2.65
C PHE A 669 16.92 -3.60 4.12
N LYS A 670 16.89 -2.30 4.42
CA LYS A 670 16.88 -1.80 5.80
C LYS A 670 15.48 -1.67 6.39
N GLY A 671 14.45 -1.89 5.58
CA GLY A 671 13.05 -1.81 6.02
C GLY A 671 12.74 -2.75 7.18
N PHE A 672 13.17 -4.00 7.11
CA PHE A 672 12.95 -4.98 8.18
C PHE A 672 13.67 -4.61 9.49
N PRO A 673 14.99 -4.34 9.52
CA PRO A 673 15.66 -3.92 10.75
C PRO A 673 15.06 -2.65 11.36
N MET A 674 14.73 -1.65 10.54
CA MET A 674 14.09 -0.42 11.04
C MET A 674 12.69 -0.68 11.59
N ALA A 675 11.93 -1.54 10.95
CA ALA A 675 10.61 -1.94 11.44
C ALA A 675 10.74 -2.72 12.75
N LEU A 676 11.70 -3.64 12.88
CA LEU A 676 11.98 -4.38 14.11
C LEU A 676 12.28 -3.43 15.29
N VAL A 677 13.19 -2.49 15.09
CA VAL A 677 13.55 -1.51 16.13
C VAL A 677 12.37 -0.61 16.48
N ASN A 678 11.61 -0.13 15.48
CA ASN A 678 10.48 0.77 15.71
C ASN A 678 9.28 0.04 16.32
N MET A 679 8.94 -1.16 15.84
CA MET A 679 7.71 -1.85 16.22
C MET A 679 7.90 -2.68 17.49
N VAL A 680 8.93 -3.53 17.54
CA VAL A 680 9.21 -4.37 18.72
C VAL A 680 9.95 -3.57 19.78
N GLY A 681 11.05 -2.92 19.40
CA GLY A 681 11.81 -2.09 20.32
C GLY A 681 10.98 -0.93 20.86
N GLY A 682 10.27 -0.20 20.00
CA GLY A 682 9.38 0.90 20.38
C GLY A 682 8.25 0.46 21.30
N ARG A 683 7.68 -0.72 21.08
CA ARG A 683 6.65 -1.33 21.94
C ARG A 683 7.16 -1.58 23.36
N GLU A 684 8.32 -2.22 23.48
CA GLU A 684 8.91 -2.51 24.81
C GLU A 684 9.40 -1.24 25.51
N MET A 685 9.94 -0.28 24.74
CA MET A 685 10.30 1.05 25.25
C MET A 685 9.08 1.83 25.75
N GLY A 686 7.89 1.61 25.18
CA GLY A 686 6.64 2.20 25.67
C GLY A 686 6.29 1.81 27.11
N PHE A 687 6.72 0.61 27.59
CA PHE A 687 6.59 0.23 28.99
C PHE A 687 7.65 0.88 29.90
N ILE A 688 8.80 1.25 29.35
CA ILE A 688 9.91 1.86 30.14
C ILE A 688 9.64 3.35 30.34
N LYS A 689 9.04 4.00 29.35
CA LYS A 689 8.70 5.43 29.43
C LYS A 689 7.70 5.72 30.55
N LYS A 690 7.81 6.90 31.13
CA LYS A 690 6.87 7.38 32.15
C LYS A 690 5.46 7.52 31.52
N GLY A 691 4.46 6.89 32.13
CA GLY A 691 3.08 6.90 31.64
C GLY A 691 2.17 5.99 32.44
N PRO A 692 0.86 5.93 32.11
CA PRO A 692 -0.14 5.20 32.88
C PRO A 692 0.07 3.68 32.90
N ASN A 693 0.75 3.12 31.91
CA ASN A 693 1.05 1.70 31.81
C ASN A 693 2.54 1.39 31.97
N GLN A 694 3.28 2.26 32.69
CA GLN A 694 4.71 2.06 32.93
C GLN A 694 4.97 0.76 33.70
N ASP A 695 5.82 -0.10 33.15
CA ASP A 695 6.34 -1.32 33.78
C ASP A 695 7.76 -1.57 33.24
N ILE A 696 8.73 -0.95 33.90
CA ILE A 696 10.15 -1.00 33.50
C ILE A 696 10.65 -2.45 33.45
N GLY A 697 10.27 -3.25 34.47
CA GLY A 697 10.70 -4.64 34.54
C GLY A 697 10.15 -5.48 33.38
N ARG A 698 8.92 -5.23 32.96
CA ARG A 698 8.31 -5.88 31.78
C ARG A 698 9.03 -5.47 30.51
N GLY A 699 9.25 -4.17 30.30
CA GLY A 699 9.93 -3.66 29.10
C GLY A 699 11.33 -4.24 28.92
N ILE A 700 12.14 -4.25 29.99
CA ILE A 700 13.50 -4.83 29.96
C ILE A 700 13.44 -6.34 29.68
N ARG A 701 12.57 -7.08 30.38
CA ARG A 701 12.42 -8.54 30.15
C ARG A 701 11.90 -8.84 28.74
N GLY A 702 10.99 -8.02 28.21
CA GLY A 702 10.46 -8.15 26.86
C GLY A 702 11.54 -7.96 25.81
N MET A 703 12.32 -6.88 25.91
CA MET A 703 13.46 -6.63 25.01
C MET A 703 14.51 -7.74 25.10
N GLY A 704 14.91 -8.16 26.32
CA GLY A 704 15.88 -9.20 26.53
C GLY A 704 15.44 -10.55 25.95
N ALA A 705 14.21 -10.97 26.23
CA ALA A 705 13.66 -12.22 25.71
C ALA A 705 13.56 -12.22 24.18
N THR A 706 13.09 -11.13 23.60
CA THR A 706 13.01 -10.99 22.12
C THR A 706 14.40 -11.03 21.51
N PHE A 707 15.38 -10.29 22.07
CA PHE A 707 16.76 -10.28 21.58
C PHE A 707 17.38 -11.68 21.60
N VAL A 708 17.32 -12.38 22.75
CA VAL A 708 17.87 -13.73 22.87
C VAL A 708 17.23 -14.69 21.86
N THR A 709 15.91 -14.64 21.72
CA THR A 709 15.20 -15.53 20.79
C THR A 709 15.54 -15.21 19.33
N LEU A 710 15.68 -13.95 18.98
CA LEU A 710 16.13 -13.52 17.64
C LEU A 710 17.55 -14.03 17.34
N VAL A 711 18.45 -13.98 18.30
CA VAL A 711 19.81 -14.53 18.16
C VAL A 711 19.78 -16.05 17.96
N MET A 712 18.96 -16.76 18.72
CA MET A 712 18.79 -18.22 18.57
C MET A 712 18.21 -18.58 17.19
N MET A 713 17.16 -17.89 16.76
CA MET A 713 16.56 -18.09 15.42
C MET A 713 17.52 -17.68 14.30
N GLY A 714 18.33 -16.66 14.53
CA GLY A 714 19.42 -16.27 13.62
C GLY A 714 20.47 -17.36 13.45
N TYR A 715 20.82 -18.07 14.54
CA TYR A 715 21.68 -19.24 14.47
C TYR A 715 21.04 -20.39 13.66
N VAL A 716 19.75 -20.67 13.88
CA VAL A 716 19.01 -21.67 13.10
C VAL A 716 18.99 -21.29 11.62
N ALA A 717 18.66 -20.06 11.29
CA ALA A 717 18.65 -19.58 9.89
C ALA A 717 20.02 -19.70 9.23
N MET A 718 21.07 -19.36 9.96
CA MET A 718 22.47 -19.44 9.49
C MET A 718 22.89 -20.89 9.28
N SER A 719 22.57 -21.78 10.21
CA SER A 719 22.85 -23.22 10.12
C SER A 719 22.11 -23.86 8.94
N LEU A 720 20.84 -23.53 8.73
CA LEU A 720 20.10 -23.97 7.55
C LEU A 720 20.71 -23.47 6.24
N LYS A 721 21.18 -22.23 6.19
CA LYS A 721 21.88 -21.70 5.00
C LYS A 721 23.22 -22.39 4.75
N ASP A 722 23.96 -22.73 5.81
CA ASP A 722 25.22 -23.47 5.71
C ASP A 722 24.96 -24.91 5.22
N LEU A 723 23.96 -25.62 5.76
CA LEU A 723 23.56 -26.94 5.29
C LEU A 723 23.08 -26.94 3.83
N LEU A 724 22.26 -25.98 3.44
CA LEU A 724 21.82 -25.83 2.05
C LEU A 724 22.96 -25.54 1.05
N LYS A 725 24.09 -25.02 1.54
CA LYS A 725 25.31 -24.83 0.77
C LYS A 725 26.27 -26.00 0.87
N GLY A 726 25.86 -27.12 1.47
CA GLY A 726 26.72 -28.28 1.68
C GLY A 726 27.84 -28.04 2.71
N LYS A 727 27.62 -27.17 3.68
CA LYS A 727 28.59 -26.84 4.74
C LYS A 727 28.03 -27.29 6.07
N GLU A 728 28.94 -27.66 6.96
CA GLU A 728 28.57 -27.91 8.35
C GLU A 728 28.14 -26.64 9.05
N PRO A 729 27.15 -26.72 9.98
CA PRO A 729 26.77 -25.58 10.80
C PRO A 729 27.98 -25.07 11.60
N ARG A 730 28.04 -23.74 11.78
CA ARG A 730 29.11 -23.10 12.54
C ARG A 730 29.08 -23.55 14.00
N ASP A 731 30.29 -23.73 14.58
CA ASP A 731 30.43 -24.18 15.96
C ASP A 731 29.78 -23.17 16.94
N PRO A 732 28.78 -23.61 17.73
CA PRO A 732 28.11 -22.73 18.71
C PRO A 732 28.99 -22.35 19.90
N ARG A 733 30.19 -22.97 20.06
CA ARG A 733 31.14 -22.63 21.12
C ARG A 733 31.89 -21.35 20.83
N LEU A 734 31.93 -20.92 19.56
CA LEU A 734 32.64 -19.71 19.13
C LEU A 734 31.78 -18.45 19.36
N LYS A 735 32.35 -17.43 20.03
CA LYS A 735 31.70 -16.12 20.23
C LYS A 735 31.32 -15.47 18.90
N SER A 736 32.17 -15.58 17.87
CA SER A 736 31.90 -15.06 16.53
C SER A 736 30.65 -15.65 15.89
N THR A 737 30.32 -16.90 16.19
CA THR A 737 29.08 -17.58 15.73
C THR A 737 27.85 -16.88 16.29
N TRP A 738 27.84 -16.54 17.57
CA TRP A 738 26.73 -15.83 18.19
C TRP A 738 26.58 -14.39 17.73
N PHE A 739 27.69 -13.69 17.45
CA PHE A 739 27.64 -12.38 16.84
C PHE A 739 27.06 -12.43 15.41
N ALA A 740 27.45 -13.40 14.62
CA ALA A 740 26.89 -13.64 13.29
C ALA A 740 25.41 -14.03 13.37
N ALA A 741 25.02 -14.83 14.35
CA ALA A 741 23.63 -15.21 14.62
C ALA A 741 22.78 -13.99 15.02
N ALA A 742 23.30 -13.10 15.87
CA ALA A 742 22.64 -11.86 16.26
C ALA A 742 22.40 -10.94 15.07
N ALA A 743 23.39 -10.83 14.16
CA ALA A 743 23.23 -10.06 12.92
C ALA A 743 22.19 -10.71 11.98
N GLN A 744 22.24 -12.03 11.81
CA GLN A 744 21.33 -12.79 10.95
C GLN A 744 19.88 -12.76 11.45
N GLY A 745 19.65 -12.84 12.75
CA GLY A 745 18.31 -12.78 13.36
C GLY A 745 17.73 -11.39 13.45
N GLY A 746 18.49 -10.35 13.06
CA GLY A 746 18.05 -8.97 13.18
C GLY A 746 18.10 -8.44 14.63
N GLY A 747 18.65 -9.21 15.58
CA GLY A 747 18.72 -8.86 17.00
C GLY A 747 19.55 -7.60 17.29
N LEU A 748 20.49 -7.26 16.41
CA LEU A 748 21.25 -6.00 16.45
C LEU A 748 20.64 -4.92 15.51
N GLY A 749 19.56 -5.25 14.79
CA GLY A 749 18.90 -4.32 13.86
C GLY A 749 19.87 -3.77 12.82
N ILE A 750 19.78 -2.46 12.57
CA ILE A 750 20.63 -1.75 11.61
C ILE A 750 22.11 -1.86 11.98
N TYR A 751 22.41 -1.95 13.27
CA TYR A 751 23.80 -2.02 13.76
C TYR A 751 24.48 -3.33 13.39
N GLY A 752 23.72 -4.44 13.30
CA GLY A 752 24.25 -5.73 12.88
C GLY A 752 24.83 -5.73 11.47
N ASP A 753 24.15 -5.04 10.53
CA ASP A 753 24.65 -4.90 9.16
C ASP A 753 25.96 -4.09 9.08
N VAL A 754 26.14 -3.15 10.00
CA VAL A 754 27.33 -2.28 10.05
C VAL A 754 28.49 -2.96 10.76
N LEU A 755 28.22 -3.62 11.91
CA LEU A 755 29.24 -4.12 12.81
C LEU A 755 29.81 -5.50 12.40
N PHE A 756 28.99 -6.35 11.75
CA PHE A 756 29.32 -7.76 11.56
C PHE A 756 29.39 -8.21 10.11
N ARG A 757 29.36 -7.28 9.16
CA ARG A 757 29.75 -7.63 7.79
C ARG A 757 31.21 -8.08 7.84
N GLU A 758 31.44 -9.35 7.49
CA GLU A 758 32.81 -9.91 7.40
C GLU A 758 33.76 -8.88 6.81
N GLN A 759 34.84 -8.60 7.51
CA GLN A 759 35.97 -7.78 7.02
C GLN A 759 36.54 -8.39 5.73
N ARG A 760 35.86 -8.10 4.63
CA ARG A 760 36.35 -8.37 3.28
C ARG A 760 36.75 -7.04 2.67
N ASP A 761 38.03 -6.74 2.77
CA ASP A 761 38.71 -5.59 2.17
C ASP A 761 38.28 -4.21 2.74
N SER A 762 39.23 -3.32 2.82
CA SER A 762 39.19 -1.99 3.46
C SER A 762 38.11 -0.98 3.02
N GLY A 763 37.07 -1.41 2.28
CA GLY A 763 35.91 -0.64 1.91
C GLY A 763 34.59 -1.05 2.63
N SER A 764 34.66 -2.00 3.60
CA SER A 764 33.49 -2.73 4.09
C SER A 764 32.56 -1.94 5.01
N ILE A 765 33.02 -0.94 5.73
CA ILE A 765 32.17 -0.10 6.60
C ILE A 765 31.23 0.78 5.75
N VAL A 766 31.77 1.37 4.68
CA VAL A 766 31.01 2.20 3.75
C VAL A 766 29.93 1.36 3.04
N SER A 767 30.23 0.13 2.65
CA SER A 767 29.29 -0.76 1.96
C SER A 767 28.13 -1.24 2.86
N GLY A 768 28.34 -1.34 4.17
CA GLY A 768 27.28 -1.64 5.16
C GLY A 768 26.30 -0.48 5.30
N ILE A 769 26.80 0.76 5.25
CA ILE A 769 25.98 1.98 5.34
C ILE A 769 25.26 2.25 4.01
N VAL A 770 25.94 2.04 2.90
CA VAL A 770 25.50 2.48 1.55
C VAL A 770 24.52 1.52 0.88
N GLY A 771 24.38 0.29 1.37
CA GLY A 771 23.41 -0.70 0.88
C GLY A 771 23.87 -1.48 -0.37
N PRO A 772 23.16 -2.58 -0.72
CA PRO A 772 23.60 -3.54 -1.74
C PRO A 772 23.61 -3.02 -3.18
N GLY A 773 22.77 -2.04 -3.51
CA GLY A 773 22.78 -1.41 -4.84
C GLY A 773 24.07 -0.63 -5.09
N ALA A 774 24.54 0.08 -4.09
CA ALA A 774 25.79 0.82 -4.16
C ALA A 774 27.01 -0.09 -4.15
N THR A 775 26.96 -1.28 -3.54
CA THR A 775 28.05 -2.26 -3.65
C THR A 775 28.21 -2.79 -5.08
N THR A 776 27.11 -2.95 -5.82
CA THR A 776 27.17 -3.33 -7.25
C THR A 776 27.83 -2.23 -8.08
N ILE A 777 27.47 -0.97 -7.84
CA ILE A 777 28.10 0.19 -8.49
C ILE A 777 29.60 0.24 -8.12
N ALA A 778 29.93 0.01 -6.86
CA ALA A 778 31.31 -0.04 -6.39
C ALA A 778 32.12 -1.18 -7.05
N ASP A 779 31.55 -2.38 -7.20
CA ASP A 779 32.21 -3.50 -7.90
C ASP A 779 32.45 -3.19 -9.39
N VAL A 780 31.52 -2.52 -10.06
CA VAL A 780 31.69 -2.05 -11.44
C VAL A 780 32.81 -1.00 -11.54
N LEU A 781 32.81 -0.01 -10.65
CA LEU A 781 33.85 1.02 -10.61
C LEU A 781 35.21 0.43 -10.28
N LEU A 782 35.30 -0.56 -9.39
CA LEU A 782 36.53 -1.30 -9.10
C LEU A 782 37.01 -2.10 -10.31
N ALA A 783 36.12 -2.74 -11.05
CA ALA A 783 36.48 -3.44 -12.28
C ALA A 783 37.09 -2.50 -13.33
N ILE A 784 36.50 -1.33 -13.50
CA ILE A 784 36.98 -0.27 -14.39
C ILE A 784 38.35 0.22 -13.92
N ASN A 785 38.52 0.53 -12.62
CA ASN A 785 39.78 1.02 -12.05
C ASN A 785 40.90 0.00 -12.16
N TYR A 786 40.62 -1.29 -11.91
CA TYR A 786 41.61 -2.35 -12.12
C TYR A 786 41.95 -2.53 -13.61
N GLY A 787 40.98 -2.36 -14.51
CA GLY A 787 41.20 -2.37 -15.96
C GLY A 787 42.14 -1.24 -16.41
N ILE A 788 41.91 -0.01 -15.93
CA ILE A 788 42.74 1.16 -16.21
C ILE A 788 44.18 0.96 -15.68
N ARG A 789 44.36 0.25 -14.56
CA ARG A 789 45.68 -0.05 -13.97
C ARG A 789 46.39 -1.25 -14.61
N GLY A 790 45.82 -1.88 -15.65
CA GLY A 790 46.39 -3.05 -16.29
C GLY A 790 46.32 -4.35 -15.47
N GLU A 791 45.54 -4.36 -14.36
CA GLU A 791 45.37 -5.50 -13.47
C GLU A 791 44.21 -6.42 -13.97
N GLY A 792 44.35 -6.97 -15.18
CA GLY A 792 43.27 -7.68 -15.88
C GLY A 792 42.61 -8.82 -15.07
N GLY A 793 43.36 -9.60 -14.32
CA GLY A 793 42.83 -10.67 -13.47
C GLY A 793 41.97 -10.16 -12.31
N LYS A 794 42.32 -9.02 -11.71
CA LYS A 794 41.50 -8.38 -10.67
C LYS A 794 40.26 -7.68 -11.26
N ALA A 795 40.44 -7.05 -12.43
CA ALA A 795 39.33 -6.45 -13.18
C ALA A 795 38.30 -7.51 -13.59
N GLY A 796 38.73 -8.63 -14.17
CA GLY A 796 37.87 -9.74 -14.54
C GLY A 796 37.14 -10.35 -13.35
N LYS A 797 37.81 -10.51 -12.20
CA LYS A 797 37.18 -10.99 -10.97
C LYS A 797 36.14 -10.02 -10.43
N ALA A 798 36.39 -8.72 -10.44
CA ALA A 798 35.44 -7.70 -10.00
C ALA A 798 34.23 -7.62 -10.95
N ALA A 799 34.48 -7.66 -12.27
CA ALA A 799 33.42 -7.70 -13.27
C ALA A 799 32.58 -8.97 -13.17
N TYR A 800 33.19 -10.15 -13.03
CA TYR A 800 32.48 -11.41 -12.80
C TYR A 800 31.62 -11.34 -11.53
N ARG A 801 32.14 -10.77 -10.44
CA ARG A 801 31.41 -10.61 -9.18
C ARG A 801 30.21 -9.68 -9.37
N ALA A 802 30.41 -8.54 -10.04
CA ALA A 802 29.34 -7.61 -10.35
C ALA A 802 28.23 -8.26 -11.19
N VAL A 803 28.60 -9.06 -12.20
CA VAL A 803 27.65 -9.77 -13.06
C VAL A 803 26.98 -10.92 -12.30
N SER A 804 27.76 -11.84 -11.71
CA SER A 804 27.21 -13.05 -11.08
C SER A 804 26.30 -12.76 -9.88
N GLN A 805 26.59 -11.69 -9.13
CA GLN A 805 25.75 -11.27 -8.01
C GLN A 805 24.45 -10.57 -8.43
N ASN A 806 24.31 -10.22 -9.72
CA ASN A 806 23.15 -9.54 -10.25
C ASN A 806 22.41 -10.35 -11.33
N ILE A 807 22.78 -11.63 -11.55
CA ILE A 807 22.01 -12.53 -12.41
C ILE A 807 20.69 -12.86 -11.70
N PRO A 808 19.54 -12.55 -12.29
CA PRO A 808 18.24 -12.92 -11.74
C PRO A 808 18.14 -14.44 -11.51
N PHE A 809 17.54 -14.87 -10.41
CA PHE A 809 17.31 -16.27 -10.04
C PHE A 809 18.55 -17.10 -9.69
N ALA A 810 19.77 -16.71 -10.08
CA ALA A 810 20.98 -17.46 -9.76
C ALA A 810 21.24 -17.57 -8.24
N ASN A 811 20.71 -16.66 -7.46
CA ASN A 811 20.85 -16.63 -6.00
C ASN A 811 19.73 -17.36 -5.24
N LEU A 812 18.80 -18.03 -5.92
CA LEU A 812 17.83 -18.90 -5.24
C LEU A 812 18.58 -19.97 -4.45
N PHE A 813 18.21 -20.15 -3.18
CA PHE A 813 18.97 -20.95 -2.21
C PHE A 813 19.21 -22.41 -2.66
N TYR A 814 18.36 -22.96 -3.51
CA TYR A 814 18.48 -24.30 -4.09
C TYR A 814 19.22 -24.32 -5.44
N ILE A 815 19.39 -23.19 -6.13
CA ILE A 815 20.11 -23.09 -7.41
C ILE A 815 21.53 -22.62 -7.20
N LYS A 816 21.77 -21.73 -6.24
CA LYS A 816 23.05 -21.05 -6.04
C LYS A 816 24.21 -22.01 -5.85
N THR A 817 24.03 -23.06 -5.07
CA THR A 817 25.07 -24.05 -4.78
C THR A 817 25.49 -24.77 -6.04
N ALA A 818 24.54 -25.21 -6.86
CA ALA A 818 24.85 -25.85 -8.15
C ALA A 818 25.54 -24.90 -9.11
N PHE A 819 25.05 -23.65 -9.21
CA PHE A 819 25.66 -22.63 -10.08
C PHE A 819 27.10 -22.29 -9.66
N ASP A 820 27.35 -22.07 -8.36
CA ASP A 820 28.69 -21.76 -7.86
C ASP A 820 29.65 -22.93 -8.09
N TYR A 821 29.22 -24.17 -7.89
CA TYR A 821 30.05 -25.36 -8.09
C TYR A 821 30.35 -25.64 -9.56
N ILE A 822 29.33 -25.63 -10.42
CA ILE A 822 29.47 -26.06 -11.83
C ILE A 822 30.14 -24.97 -12.68
N ILE A 823 29.82 -23.71 -12.45
CA ILE A 823 30.17 -22.60 -13.32
C ILE A 823 31.03 -21.56 -12.61
N GLY A 824 30.58 -21.10 -11.44
CA GLY A 824 31.14 -19.93 -10.78
C GLY A 824 32.58 -20.05 -10.39
N TYR A 825 32.97 -21.14 -9.74
CA TYR A 825 34.34 -21.37 -9.29
C TYR A 825 35.28 -21.62 -10.43
N GLN A 826 34.85 -22.23 -11.54
CA GLN A 826 35.65 -22.49 -12.71
C GLN A 826 36.00 -21.19 -13.46
N ILE A 827 35.00 -20.34 -13.66
CA ILE A 827 35.20 -19.02 -14.27
C ILE A 827 36.16 -18.18 -13.41
N MET A 828 35.99 -18.21 -12.07
CA MET A 828 36.86 -17.46 -11.17
C MET A 828 38.30 -17.97 -11.18
N GLU A 829 38.54 -19.29 -11.26
CA GLU A 829 39.87 -19.89 -11.35
C GLU A 829 40.54 -19.52 -12.65
N THR A 830 39.80 -19.50 -13.78
CA THR A 830 40.32 -19.09 -15.09
C THR A 830 40.70 -17.61 -15.08
N MET A 831 39.89 -16.75 -14.48
CA MET A 831 40.13 -15.31 -14.40
C MET A 831 41.22 -14.92 -13.38
N SER A 832 41.36 -15.72 -12.31
CA SER A 832 42.30 -15.44 -11.23
C SER A 832 42.82 -16.76 -10.62
N PRO A 833 43.88 -17.38 -11.18
CA PRO A 833 44.41 -18.66 -10.71
C PRO A 833 44.66 -18.71 -9.21
N GLY A 834 44.36 -19.85 -8.59
CA GLY A 834 44.48 -20.06 -7.14
C GLY A 834 43.26 -19.67 -6.32
N VAL A 835 42.14 -19.25 -6.92
CA VAL A 835 40.89 -18.96 -6.22
C VAL A 835 40.35 -20.22 -5.54
N LEU A 836 40.34 -21.37 -6.20
CA LEU A 836 39.87 -22.63 -5.63
C LEU A 836 40.68 -23.03 -4.39
N LYS A 837 42.00 -22.91 -4.43
CA LYS A 837 42.85 -23.17 -3.25
C LYS A 837 42.57 -22.21 -2.08
N ARG A 838 42.21 -20.97 -2.36
CA ARG A 838 41.82 -20.00 -1.33
C ARG A 838 40.45 -20.34 -0.74
N VAL A 839 39.51 -20.75 -1.56
CA VAL A 839 38.20 -21.22 -1.12
C VAL A 839 38.34 -22.46 -0.23
N GLU A 840 39.13 -23.44 -0.68
CA GLU A 840 39.38 -24.67 0.08
C GLU A 840 40.04 -24.40 1.45
N ARG A 841 41.10 -23.57 1.49
CA ARG A 841 41.72 -23.15 2.76
C ARG A 841 40.72 -22.46 3.69
N ARG A 842 39.82 -21.68 3.16
CA ARG A 842 38.79 -21.00 3.91
C ARG A 842 37.73 -21.98 4.45
N MET A 843 37.31 -22.93 3.62
CA MET A 843 36.38 -24.00 4.07
C MET A 843 36.99 -24.80 5.22
N LYS A 844 38.28 -25.17 5.08
CA LYS A 844 39.02 -25.89 6.14
C LYS A 844 39.14 -25.04 7.41
N LYS A 845 39.44 -23.74 7.28
CA LYS A 845 39.63 -22.83 8.42
C LYS A 845 38.32 -22.52 9.13
N ASP A 846 37.25 -22.17 8.39
CA ASP A 846 36.02 -21.61 8.95
C ASP A 846 35.02 -22.72 9.34
N TYR A 847 35.11 -23.90 8.69
CA TYR A 847 34.16 -25.01 8.86
C TYR A 847 34.82 -26.36 9.21
N ASN A 848 36.15 -26.41 9.29
CA ASN A 848 36.97 -27.63 9.47
C ASN A 848 36.60 -28.72 8.45
N GLN A 849 36.24 -28.32 7.24
CA GLN A 849 35.68 -29.20 6.22
C GLN A 849 36.44 -29.05 4.91
N GLU A 850 36.70 -30.16 4.23
CA GLU A 850 37.10 -30.17 2.80
C GLU A 850 35.87 -30.02 1.92
N TYR A 851 35.89 -30.37 0.63
CA TYR A 851 34.68 -30.33 -0.19
C TYR A 851 33.73 -31.47 0.15
N LEU A 852 32.40 -31.17 0.28
CA LEU A 852 31.35 -32.18 0.42
C LEU A 852 31.18 -33.03 -0.85
N PHE A 853 31.49 -32.46 -2.01
CA PHE A 853 31.45 -33.12 -3.30
C PHE A 853 32.85 -33.09 -3.93
N THR A 854 33.11 -33.95 -4.93
CA THR A 854 34.36 -33.95 -5.71
C THR A 854 34.66 -32.55 -6.20
N LYS A 855 35.95 -32.16 -6.19
CA LYS A 855 36.42 -30.86 -6.62
C LYS A 855 35.80 -30.51 -7.97
N PRO A 856 35.18 -29.30 -8.12
CA PRO A 856 34.61 -28.91 -9.37
C PRO A 856 35.70 -28.81 -10.42
N SER A 857 35.60 -29.59 -11.48
CA SER A 857 36.54 -29.61 -12.59
C SER A 857 35.78 -29.77 -13.90
N ILE A 858 35.85 -28.75 -14.76
CA ILE A 858 35.33 -28.85 -16.14
C ILE A 858 36.26 -29.74 -17.00
N THR A 859 37.48 -29.95 -16.56
CA THR A 859 38.55 -30.71 -17.31
C THR A 859 38.56 -32.20 -17.02
N ASN A 860 37.87 -32.71 -16.01
CA ASN A 860 37.73 -34.14 -15.83
C ASN A 860 36.75 -34.65 -16.91
N LYS A 861 37.32 -35.31 -17.93
CA LYS A 861 36.65 -36.10 -18.93
C LYS A 861 35.93 -37.27 -18.23
N GLY A 862 34.72 -37.04 -17.82
CA GLY A 862 33.87 -38.01 -17.12
C GLY A 862 32.50 -37.44 -16.82
N PHE A 863 31.78 -37.08 -17.83
CA PHE A 863 30.33 -37.18 -17.90
C PHE A 863 29.96 -38.34 -18.77
#